data_7f57491bab8570c97aeaf8f1d8bb0bd3
#
_entry.id   7f57491bab8570c97aeaf8f1d8bb0bd3
#
_cell.length_a   1.000
_cell.length_b   1.000
_cell.length_c   1.000
_cell.angle_alpha   90.00
_cell.angle_beta   90.00
_cell.angle_gamma   90.00
#
_symmetry.space_group_name_H-M   'P 1'
#
loop_
_entity.id
_entity.type
_entity.pdbx_description
1 polymer ?
#
loop_
_entity_poly.entity_id
_entity_poly.type
_entity_poly.pdbx_seq_one_letter_code
_entity_poly.pdbx_strand_id
1 'polypeptide(L)'
;MPGKTVIRFGGILFLSVFCLVARAQSDQLSVFDTHRDENPVWLTLTTHNESLYRHISKKALLLLNQRDSLIATIKDENDWILYGQNIKKKVFGKVDNFKKTPLKVRITSTIQKKDFYVENTIFESLSGFYVTGSLFVPRDINKPLPCVIYCSGHSETAYRDEVYQRVILNLVKKGFAVFAFDPVGQGERLQYPEKLDNTSSDWGPTAEHSYAGAPYLLLGLSLSDFMIWDGVRVVDYLCSLPIIDSTRIGITGRSGGGTQAALIAAYDERISAAASECYITSFQRLFESIGPQDAEQNPYSAIKYGFNHADFFHMRAPKPSLLVSTTNDFFSIQGARETFSEAQKSYSALSASENLKMVESLGKHESTQKNRESVYAFFQKHLENEGNSSEESFVLLAPEELRVTTTGQISTTLKSNSMFEVIQDFTDSVVGGRQFETPKKVVDNRKFIIRKAHELSGYENDRSIKSVVFTGIEARNNFKVEKYFIQGKTIDYVIPFILIKPYGDSKRPLLMYLDSNGKNDLLSDESIINEYIEKGYSILVPDLSGCGELANLLFEGDSYLKGYSYNILFGANLSGSSIAGIQSSDLNMIYDCIQQRDDIDCRNITAMVNGEMCSSYLHFAIGEPDIKKTILINPLVSYENIVRTRDYNSRYIWTAVPGALQYYDLPYLESLLTPAELIIIDPVNAKGEVLETAQMDVRYSLVKEVYERNKAEHRLELITTKNKQAKQSLGQYL
;
A
#
# COMPACT_ATOMS: atom_id res chain seq x y z
N MET A 1 -27.03 39.95 -57.45
CA MET A 1 -26.63 38.58 -57.76
C MET A 1 -25.37 38.32 -57.00
N PRO A 2 -25.36 37.36 -55.99
CA PRO A 2 -24.24 37.18 -55.11
C PRO A 2 -23.40 35.96 -55.52
N GLY A 3 -22.09 36.15 -55.40
CA GLY A 3 -21.08 35.08 -55.61
C GLY A 3 -21.06 34.06 -54.48
N LYS A 4 -21.03 32.80 -54.87
CA LYS A 4 -20.86 31.65 -53.96
C LYS A 4 -19.39 31.48 -53.62
N THR A 5 -19.04 31.65 -52.34
CA THR A 5 -17.74 31.28 -51.81
C THR A 5 -17.84 29.81 -51.29
N VAL A 6 -17.08 28.94 -51.92
CA VAL A 6 -16.93 27.55 -51.50
C VAL A 6 -15.87 27.48 -50.43
N ILE A 7 -16.25 27.15 -49.19
CA ILE A 7 -15.34 26.82 -48.11
C ILE A 7 -15.02 25.32 -48.20
N ARG A 8 -13.78 24.98 -48.54
CA ARG A 8 -13.24 23.61 -48.45
C ARG A 8 -12.96 23.30 -46.97
N PHE A 9 -13.69 22.39 -46.42
CA PHE A 9 -13.33 21.71 -45.17
C PHE A 9 -12.15 20.77 -45.47
N GLY A 10 -10.98 21.11 -44.99
CA GLY A 10 -9.87 20.18 -44.86
C GLY A 10 -10.11 19.29 -43.64
N GLY A 11 -10.59 18.07 -43.89
CA GLY A 11 -10.69 17.05 -42.84
C GLY A 11 -9.28 16.57 -42.45
N ILE A 12 -8.81 16.96 -41.29
CA ILE A 12 -7.61 16.36 -40.67
C ILE A 12 -8.06 15.04 -40.07
N LEU A 13 -7.55 13.99 -40.67
CA LEU A 13 -7.68 12.62 -40.24
C LEU A 13 -6.89 12.42 -38.94
N PHE A 14 -7.51 12.61 -37.78
CA PHE A 14 -7.05 12.08 -36.52
C PHE A 14 -7.67 10.67 -36.37
N LEU A 15 -7.13 9.72 -37.10
CA LEU A 15 -7.46 8.31 -36.93
C LEU A 15 -6.28 7.60 -36.24
N SER A 16 -6.56 7.13 -35.02
CA SER A 16 -6.08 5.85 -34.52
C SER A 16 -4.57 5.67 -34.36
N VAL A 17 -3.97 6.34 -33.40
CA VAL A 17 -2.74 5.84 -32.76
C VAL A 17 -3.09 4.98 -31.53
N PHE A 18 -4.30 5.06 -31.01
CA PHE A 18 -4.77 4.26 -29.85
C PHE A 18 -5.08 2.79 -30.14
N CYS A 19 -5.14 2.36 -31.42
CA CYS A 19 -5.37 0.96 -31.77
C CYS A 19 -4.09 0.14 -32.01
N LEU A 20 -2.91 0.72 -31.93
CA LEU A 20 -1.66 0.00 -32.24
C LEU A 20 -0.91 -0.51 -31.01
N VAL A 21 -1.21 -0.01 -29.80
CA VAL A 21 -0.63 -0.55 -28.55
C VAL A 21 -1.36 -1.83 -28.12
N ALA A 22 -2.64 -1.99 -28.47
CA ALA A 22 -3.41 -3.19 -28.15
C ALA A 22 -3.13 -4.39 -29.10
N ARG A 23 -2.38 -4.20 -30.17
CA ARG A 23 -2.07 -5.26 -31.15
C ARG A 23 -0.67 -5.86 -31.03
N ALA A 24 0.21 -5.29 -30.21
CA ALA A 24 1.53 -5.88 -29.95
C ALA A 24 1.52 -7.06 -28.95
N GLN A 25 0.37 -7.35 -28.33
CA GLN A 25 0.19 -8.50 -27.45
C GLN A 25 -0.24 -9.80 -28.19
N SER A 26 -0.43 -9.77 -29.52
CA SER A 26 -1.05 -10.88 -30.25
C SER A 26 -0.13 -12.05 -30.61
N ASP A 27 1.17 -11.99 -30.28
CA ASP A 27 2.12 -13.08 -30.59
C ASP A 27 2.58 -13.88 -29.37
N GLN A 28 1.96 -13.68 -28.21
CA GLN A 28 2.29 -14.42 -27.00
C GLN A 28 1.61 -15.79 -26.98
N LEU A 29 2.37 -16.83 -26.61
CA LEU A 29 1.82 -18.17 -26.41
C LEU A 29 0.87 -18.17 -25.20
N SER A 30 -0.44 -18.19 -25.45
CA SER A 30 -1.43 -18.30 -24.38
C SER A 30 -1.70 -19.75 -24.02
N VAL A 31 -1.81 -20.03 -22.72
CA VAL A 31 -2.29 -21.31 -22.19
C VAL A 31 -3.80 -21.44 -22.39
N PHE A 32 -4.51 -20.32 -22.43
CA PHE A 32 -5.97 -20.26 -22.50
C PHE A 32 -6.51 -20.29 -23.92
N ASP A 33 -5.72 -19.87 -24.90
CA ASP A 33 -6.10 -19.92 -26.32
C ASP A 33 -5.67 -21.25 -26.94
N THR A 34 -6.63 -22.01 -27.41
CA THR A 34 -6.39 -23.32 -28.03
C THR A 34 -6.24 -23.26 -29.55
N HIS A 35 -6.78 -22.20 -30.20
CA HIS A 35 -6.65 -21.97 -31.65
C HIS A 35 -6.54 -20.47 -31.94
N ARG A 36 -5.46 -20.05 -32.61
CA ARG A 36 -5.21 -18.64 -32.96
C ARG A 36 -6.24 -18.03 -33.91
N ASP A 37 -6.83 -18.83 -34.79
CA ASP A 37 -7.67 -18.34 -35.89
C ASP A 37 -9.18 -18.33 -35.56
N GLU A 38 -9.65 -18.98 -34.49
CA GLU A 38 -11.06 -19.17 -34.18
C GLU A 38 -11.50 -18.68 -32.79
N ASN A 39 -10.58 -18.08 -32.01
CA ASN A 39 -10.83 -17.55 -30.64
C ASN A 39 -11.63 -18.45 -29.69
N PRO A 40 -11.39 -19.75 -29.56
CA PRO A 40 -11.98 -20.48 -28.45
C PRO A 40 -11.18 -20.23 -27.18
N VAL A 41 -11.63 -19.27 -26.40
CA VAL A 41 -11.17 -19.00 -25.03
C VAL A 41 -11.93 -19.95 -24.11
N TRP A 42 -11.26 -20.47 -23.08
CA TRP A 42 -11.95 -21.18 -22.01
C TRP A 42 -12.90 -20.22 -21.27
N LEU A 43 -14.19 -20.29 -21.54
CA LEU A 43 -15.21 -19.34 -21.07
C LEU A 43 -15.19 -19.12 -19.54
N THR A 44 -14.77 -20.13 -18.77
CA THR A 44 -14.62 -20.05 -17.32
C THR A 44 -13.44 -19.19 -16.86
N LEU A 45 -12.62 -18.70 -17.79
CA LEU A 45 -11.36 -18.02 -17.51
C LEU A 45 -11.31 -16.59 -18.07
N THR A 46 -12.43 -16.05 -18.50
CA THR A 46 -12.52 -14.73 -19.15
C THR A 46 -12.11 -13.54 -18.26
N THR A 47 -11.93 -13.75 -16.94
CA THR A 47 -11.53 -12.71 -15.98
C THR A 47 -10.21 -13.04 -15.27
N HIS A 48 -9.34 -13.82 -15.92
CA HIS A 48 -8.06 -14.26 -15.34
C HIS A 48 -7.10 -13.11 -15.01
N ASN A 49 -7.13 -12.02 -15.75
CA ASN A 49 -6.31 -10.83 -15.53
C ASN A 49 -6.70 -10.01 -14.28
N GLU A 50 -7.82 -10.30 -13.64
CA GLU A 50 -8.24 -9.68 -12.37
C GLU A 50 -7.99 -10.60 -11.16
N SER A 51 -7.38 -11.76 -11.38
CA SER A 51 -7.29 -12.83 -10.37
C SER A 51 -6.62 -12.39 -9.08
N LEU A 52 -5.55 -11.61 -9.15
CA LEU A 52 -4.82 -11.11 -7.97
C LEU A 52 -5.71 -10.21 -7.09
N TYR A 53 -6.37 -9.21 -7.70
CA TYR A 53 -7.26 -8.31 -6.96
C TYR A 53 -8.45 -9.07 -6.35
N ARG A 54 -9.06 -9.98 -7.11
CA ARG A 54 -10.19 -10.81 -6.64
C ARG A 54 -9.79 -11.71 -5.47
N HIS A 55 -8.60 -12.32 -5.52
CA HIS A 55 -8.09 -13.13 -4.42
C HIS A 55 -7.89 -12.31 -3.15
N ILE A 56 -7.23 -11.13 -3.26
CA ILE A 56 -7.04 -10.21 -2.13
C ILE A 56 -8.41 -9.76 -1.56
N SER A 57 -9.34 -9.37 -2.43
CA SER A 57 -10.69 -8.94 -2.03
C SER A 57 -11.44 -10.05 -1.29
N LYS A 58 -11.41 -11.28 -1.82
CA LYS A 58 -12.06 -12.44 -1.17
C LYS A 58 -11.50 -12.69 0.22
N LYS A 59 -10.17 -12.63 0.39
CA LYS A 59 -9.53 -12.78 1.68
C LYS A 59 -9.94 -11.69 2.66
N ALA A 60 -9.94 -10.43 2.20
CA ALA A 60 -10.40 -9.31 3.01
C ALA A 60 -11.87 -9.49 3.44
N LEU A 61 -12.77 -9.85 2.51
CA LEU A 61 -14.18 -10.07 2.80
C LEU A 61 -14.41 -11.23 3.79
N LEU A 62 -13.64 -12.32 3.70
CA LEU A 62 -13.70 -13.42 4.67
C LEU A 62 -13.33 -12.95 6.09
N LEU A 63 -12.28 -12.14 6.23
CA LEU A 63 -11.87 -11.57 7.52
C LEU A 63 -12.90 -10.59 8.08
N LEU A 64 -13.50 -9.77 7.23
CA LEU A 64 -14.58 -8.85 7.61
C LEU A 64 -15.83 -9.62 8.08
N ASN A 65 -16.21 -10.69 7.41
CA ASN A 65 -17.31 -11.57 7.85
C ASN A 65 -17.03 -12.22 9.22
N GLN A 66 -15.79 -12.60 9.49
CA GLN A 66 -15.38 -13.09 10.82
C GLN A 66 -15.51 -12.00 11.88
N ARG A 67 -15.10 -10.76 11.56
CA ARG A 67 -15.32 -9.60 12.42
C ARG A 67 -16.81 -9.37 12.70
N ASP A 68 -17.66 -9.38 11.68
CA ASP A 68 -19.10 -9.17 11.83
C ASP A 68 -19.74 -10.22 12.75
N SER A 69 -19.24 -11.47 12.66
CA SER A 69 -19.63 -12.54 13.58
C SER A 69 -19.22 -12.23 15.02
N LEU A 70 -18.03 -11.66 15.25
CA LEU A 70 -17.59 -11.21 16.58
C LEU A 70 -18.47 -10.04 17.08
N ILE A 71 -18.70 -9.03 16.25
CA ILE A 71 -19.56 -7.86 16.60
C ILE A 71 -20.96 -8.30 17.01
N ALA A 72 -21.50 -9.34 16.41
CA ALA A 72 -22.82 -9.88 16.77
C ALA A 72 -22.87 -10.49 18.17
N THR A 73 -21.73 -10.82 18.78
CA THR A 73 -21.66 -11.40 20.12
C THR A 73 -21.56 -10.34 21.23
N ILE A 74 -21.21 -9.11 20.91
CA ILE A 74 -21.05 -8.00 21.87
C ILE A 74 -22.43 -7.52 22.30
N LYS A 75 -22.69 -7.44 23.62
CA LYS A 75 -24.05 -7.14 24.13
C LYS A 75 -24.10 -5.97 25.09
N ASP A 76 -23.15 -5.82 25.96
CA ASP A 76 -23.21 -4.85 27.04
C ASP A 76 -22.17 -3.73 26.92
N GLU A 77 -22.28 -2.72 27.77
CA GLU A 77 -21.43 -1.54 27.81
C GLU A 77 -19.95 -1.90 27.97
N ASN A 78 -19.64 -2.78 28.92
CA ASN A 78 -18.25 -3.17 29.23
C ASN A 78 -17.61 -3.91 28.05
N ASP A 79 -18.35 -4.78 27.40
CA ASP A 79 -17.88 -5.51 26.21
C ASP A 79 -17.53 -4.53 25.06
N TRP A 80 -18.36 -3.51 24.84
CA TRP A 80 -18.09 -2.48 23.82
C TRP A 80 -16.88 -1.62 24.15
N ILE A 81 -16.73 -1.20 25.41
CA ILE A 81 -15.55 -0.44 25.86
C ILE A 81 -14.29 -1.27 25.65
N LEU A 82 -14.31 -2.53 26.09
CA LEU A 82 -13.17 -3.42 25.94
C LEU A 82 -12.84 -3.70 24.46
N TYR A 83 -13.87 -3.90 23.63
CA TYR A 83 -13.70 -4.06 22.19
C TYR A 83 -13.00 -2.85 21.56
N GLY A 84 -13.51 -1.62 21.80
CA GLY A 84 -12.93 -0.39 21.30
C GLY A 84 -11.46 -0.18 21.70
N GLN A 85 -11.13 -0.46 22.98
CA GLN A 85 -9.76 -0.41 23.47
C GLN A 85 -8.85 -1.45 22.81
N ASN A 86 -9.33 -2.68 22.62
CA ASN A 86 -8.57 -3.76 22.03
C ASN A 86 -8.28 -3.48 20.53
N ILE A 87 -9.28 -3.02 19.78
CA ILE A 87 -9.08 -2.71 18.35
C ILE A 87 -8.15 -1.52 18.18
N LYS A 88 -8.28 -0.46 18.98
CA LYS A 88 -7.37 0.68 19.03
C LYS A 88 -5.93 0.24 19.25
N LYS A 89 -5.70 -0.61 20.27
CA LYS A 89 -4.37 -1.13 20.61
C LYS A 89 -3.78 -1.99 19.47
N LYS A 90 -4.58 -2.85 18.85
CA LYS A 90 -4.11 -3.73 17.77
C LYS A 90 -3.71 -2.96 16.52
N VAL A 91 -4.50 -1.96 16.11
CA VAL A 91 -4.30 -1.25 14.85
C VAL A 91 -3.39 -0.05 15.02
N PHE A 92 -3.59 0.77 16.05
CA PHE A 92 -2.92 2.06 16.25
C PHE A 92 -1.95 2.08 17.45
N GLY A 93 -1.81 1.00 18.22
CA GLY A 93 -0.96 0.98 19.42
C GLY A 93 0.52 1.22 19.15
N LYS A 94 0.98 1.19 17.91
CA LYS A 94 2.36 1.55 17.54
C LYS A 94 2.63 3.04 17.68
N VAL A 95 1.61 3.87 17.55
CA VAL A 95 1.70 5.32 17.75
C VAL A 95 2.10 5.66 19.20
N ASP A 96 1.78 4.80 20.18
CA ASP A 96 2.18 4.98 21.58
C ASP A 96 3.72 4.97 21.77
N ASN A 97 4.46 4.40 20.81
CA ASN A 97 5.92 4.36 20.83
C ASN A 97 6.58 5.61 20.25
N PHE A 98 5.80 6.54 19.66
CA PHE A 98 6.34 7.77 19.10
C PHE A 98 6.73 8.72 20.25
N LYS A 99 7.94 9.29 20.17
CA LYS A 99 8.48 10.10 21.27
C LYS A 99 8.02 11.55 21.16
N LYS A 100 7.36 12.06 22.20
CA LYS A 100 7.08 13.49 22.31
C LYS A 100 8.36 14.30 22.49
N THR A 101 8.57 15.23 21.57
CA THR A 101 9.64 16.24 21.65
C THR A 101 9.02 17.62 21.96
N PRO A 102 9.77 18.63 22.43
CA PRO A 102 9.27 19.98 22.51
C PRO A 102 8.74 20.47 21.17
N LEU A 103 7.56 21.08 21.14
CA LEU A 103 6.91 21.56 19.92
C LEU A 103 7.72 22.64 19.16
N LYS A 104 8.54 23.43 19.84
CA LYS A 104 9.34 24.53 19.27
C LYS A 104 8.49 25.44 18.36
N VAL A 105 7.31 25.81 18.85
CA VAL A 105 6.34 26.61 18.10
C VAL A 105 6.92 27.95 17.67
N ARG A 106 6.67 28.32 16.40
CA ARG A 106 7.02 29.64 15.84
C ARG A 106 5.84 30.21 15.07
N ILE A 107 5.40 31.38 15.41
CA ILE A 107 4.47 32.18 14.60
C ILE A 107 5.32 32.89 13.55
N THR A 108 5.10 32.60 12.27
CA THR A 108 5.89 33.17 11.16
C THR A 108 5.33 34.47 10.63
N SER A 109 4.00 34.63 10.71
CA SER A 109 3.29 35.87 10.35
C SER A 109 1.95 35.94 11.03
N THR A 110 1.41 37.17 11.14
CA THR A 110 0.05 37.42 11.65
C THR A 110 -0.71 38.28 10.66
N ILE A 111 -1.88 37.81 10.23
CA ILE A 111 -2.76 38.48 9.28
C ILE A 111 -3.91 39.11 10.09
N GLN A 112 -4.10 40.41 9.96
CA GLN A 112 -5.18 41.14 10.65
C GLN A 112 -6.36 41.37 9.70
N LYS A 113 -7.54 40.85 10.01
CA LYS A 113 -8.80 41.13 9.32
C LYS A 113 -9.75 41.87 10.28
N LYS A 114 -10.88 42.32 9.75
CA LYS A 114 -11.86 43.11 10.54
C LYS A 114 -12.40 42.29 11.72
N ASP A 115 -12.83 41.05 11.46
CA ASP A 115 -13.60 40.23 12.41
C ASP A 115 -12.77 39.12 13.05
N PHE A 116 -11.54 38.85 12.54
CA PHE A 116 -10.64 37.81 13.03
C PHE A 116 -9.19 38.17 12.74
N TYR A 117 -8.25 37.38 13.28
CA TYR A 117 -6.87 37.38 12.88
C TYR A 117 -6.40 35.93 12.61
N VAL A 118 -5.29 35.79 11.87
CA VAL A 118 -4.69 34.48 11.56
C VAL A 118 -3.23 34.50 11.97
N GLU A 119 -2.80 33.47 12.68
CA GLU A 119 -1.39 33.21 13.01
C GLU A 119 -0.88 32.03 12.18
N ASN A 120 0.00 32.31 11.22
CA ASN A 120 0.71 31.27 10.49
C ASN A 120 1.79 30.66 11.39
N THR A 121 1.76 29.35 11.57
CA THR A 121 2.47 28.67 12.64
C THR A 121 3.25 27.46 12.10
N ILE A 122 4.45 27.27 12.64
CA ILE A 122 5.26 26.06 12.45
C ILE A 122 5.55 25.44 13.81
N PHE A 123 5.43 24.12 13.93
CA PHE A 123 5.90 23.40 15.10
C PHE A 123 6.50 22.03 14.74
N GLU A 124 7.31 21.48 15.63
CA GLU A 124 7.99 20.20 15.47
C GLU A 124 7.09 19.05 15.95
N SER A 125 6.72 18.15 15.06
CA SER A 125 5.91 16.96 15.37
C SER A 125 6.79 15.80 15.85
N LEU A 126 7.85 15.49 15.10
CA LEU A 126 8.97 14.63 15.48
C LEU A 126 10.26 15.42 15.35
N SER A 127 11.38 14.89 15.86
CA SER A 127 12.67 15.58 15.76
C SER A 127 13.01 15.97 14.32
N GLY A 128 13.11 17.28 14.07
CA GLY A 128 13.39 17.81 12.73
C GLY A 128 12.25 17.67 11.70
N PHE A 129 11.10 17.12 12.08
CA PHE A 129 9.93 16.94 11.22
C PHE A 129 8.82 17.89 11.65
N TYR A 130 8.50 18.85 10.79
CA TYR A 130 7.66 19.98 11.16
C TYR A 130 6.28 19.91 10.51
N VAL A 131 5.31 20.56 11.18
CA VAL A 131 3.95 20.81 10.70
C VAL A 131 3.79 22.30 10.46
N THR A 132 3.24 22.67 9.31
CA THR A 132 2.81 24.02 8.96
C THR A 132 1.31 24.13 9.08
N GLY A 133 0.81 25.25 9.59
CA GLY A 133 -0.63 25.49 9.73
C GLY A 133 -0.95 26.94 10.04
N SER A 134 -2.23 27.25 10.11
CA SER A 134 -2.76 28.58 10.44
C SER A 134 -3.83 28.49 11.51
N LEU A 135 -3.69 29.28 12.57
CA LEU A 135 -4.68 29.44 13.62
C LEU A 135 -5.53 30.69 13.32
N PHE A 136 -6.80 30.47 13.01
CA PHE A 136 -7.78 31.52 12.78
C PHE A 136 -8.51 31.81 14.09
N VAL A 137 -8.53 33.07 14.55
CA VAL A 137 -9.06 33.44 15.86
C VAL A 137 -10.03 34.60 15.71
N PRO A 138 -11.29 34.48 16.19
CA PRO A 138 -12.24 35.61 16.26
C PRO A 138 -11.71 36.77 17.11
N ARG A 139 -12.14 37.99 16.82
CA ARG A 139 -11.64 39.20 17.54
C ARG A 139 -12.13 39.35 18.97
N ASP A 140 -13.40 39.09 19.20
CA ASP A 140 -14.06 39.39 20.49
C ASP A 140 -13.88 38.22 21.49
N ILE A 141 -12.68 38.14 22.08
CA ILE A 141 -12.33 37.06 23.01
C ILE A 141 -12.57 37.55 24.45
N ASN A 142 -13.66 37.10 25.07
CA ASN A 142 -13.98 37.39 26.48
C ASN A 142 -13.71 36.21 27.42
N LYS A 143 -13.50 35.00 26.86
CA LYS A 143 -13.22 33.73 27.56
C LYS A 143 -12.46 32.78 26.60
N PRO A 144 -11.80 31.74 27.09
CA PRO A 144 -11.20 30.74 26.25
C PRO A 144 -12.21 30.16 25.24
N LEU A 145 -11.79 30.05 23.96
CA LEU A 145 -12.65 29.68 22.83
C LEU A 145 -12.70 28.18 22.64
N PRO A 146 -13.84 27.62 22.23
CA PRO A 146 -13.85 26.29 21.64
C PRO A 146 -13.07 26.32 20.33
N CYS A 147 -12.35 25.24 20.03
CA CYS A 147 -11.52 25.16 18.84
C CYS A 147 -11.93 23.98 17.94
N VAL A 148 -11.91 24.19 16.62
CA VAL A 148 -12.10 23.12 15.64
C VAL A 148 -10.81 22.94 14.86
N ILE A 149 -10.27 21.71 14.85
CA ILE A 149 -9.19 21.31 13.97
C ILE A 149 -9.81 21.01 12.60
N TYR A 150 -9.30 21.65 11.57
CA TYR A 150 -9.73 21.42 10.19
C TYR A 150 -8.66 20.67 9.40
N CYS A 151 -8.98 19.45 8.96
CA CYS A 151 -8.14 18.62 8.10
C CYS A 151 -8.57 18.79 6.64
N SER A 152 -7.62 19.16 5.76
CA SER A 152 -7.90 19.29 4.34
C SER A 152 -7.84 17.93 3.63
N GLY A 153 -8.69 17.75 2.62
CA GLY A 153 -8.56 16.62 1.70
C GLY A 153 -7.41 16.82 0.71
N HIS A 154 -7.29 15.90 -0.24
CA HIS A 154 -6.23 15.94 -1.25
C HIS A 154 -6.30 17.21 -2.10
N SER A 155 -5.31 18.07 -1.96
CA SER A 155 -5.16 19.32 -2.70
C SER A 155 -3.68 19.74 -2.66
N GLU A 156 -3.19 20.27 -3.78
CA GLU A 156 -1.82 20.81 -3.85
C GLU A 156 -1.61 21.98 -2.90
N THR A 157 -2.65 22.78 -2.66
CA THR A 157 -2.60 23.95 -1.75
C THR A 157 -3.14 23.66 -0.36
N ALA A 158 -3.54 22.41 -0.08
CA ALA A 158 -4.10 21.97 1.19
C ALA A 158 -5.25 22.89 1.66
N TYR A 159 -5.30 23.29 2.94
CA TYR A 159 -6.39 24.11 3.50
C TYR A 159 -6.54 25.50 2.89
N ARG A 160 -5.61 25.96 2.04
CA ARG A 160 -5.65 27.24 1.34
C ARG A 160 -6.65 27.26 0.19
N ASP A 161 -7.13 26.08 -0.24
CA ASP A 161 -8.16 25.94 -1.27
C ASP A 161 -9.49 26.58 -0.84
N GLU A 162 -10.22 27.21 -1.78
CA GLU A 162 -11.52 27.86 -1.52
C GLU A 162 -12.50 26.94 -0.80
N VAL A 163 -12.58 25.68 -1.26
CA VAL A 163 -13.54 24.70 -0.70
C VAL A 163 -13.33 24.44 0.79
N TYR A 164 -12.10 24.54 1.26
CA TYR A 164 -11.75 24.36 2.68
C TYR A 164 -11.84 25.68 3.45
N GLN A 165 -11.37 26.79 2.87
CA GLN A 165 -11.51 28.11 3.50
C GLN A 165 -12.96 28.45 3.79
N ARG A 166 -13.90 28.01 2.93
CA ARG A 166 -15.36 28.20 3.13
C ARG A 166 -15.83 27.68 4.48
N VAL A 167 -15.41 26.47 4.85
CA VAL A 167 -15.77 25.86 6.14
C VAL A 167 -15.03 26.55 7.28
N ILE A 168 -13.73 26.78 7.13
CA ILE A 168 -12.87 27.42 8.14
C ILE A 168 -13.42 28.80 8.52
N LEU A 169 -13.67 29.67 7.52
CA LEU A 169 -14.11 31.04 7.76
C LEU A 169 -15.53 31.11 8.32
N ASN A 170 -16.42 30.18 7.96
CA ASN A 170 -17.73 30.09 8.55
C ASN A 170 -17.68 29.64 10.02
N LEU A 171 -16.82 28.68 10.38
CA LEU A 171 -16.62 28.30 11.79
C LEU A 171 -16.06 29.47 12.60
N VAL A 172 -15.11 30.24 12.04
CA VAL A 172 -14.58 31.47 12.72
C VAL A 172 -15.68 32.49 12.95
N LYS A 173 -16.55 32.75 11.98
CA LYS A 173 -17.71 33.65 12.14
C LYS A 173 -18.70 33.20 13.20
N LYS A 174 -18.77 31.88 13.42
CA LYS A 174 -19.59 31.30 14.48
C LYS A 174 -18.91 31.30 15.83
N GLY A 175 -17.75 31.96 15.95
CA GLY A 175 -17.06 32.17 17.24
C GLY A 175 -16.11 31.01 17.63
N PHE A 176 -15.78 30.10 16.75
CA PHE A 176 -14.76 29.08 17.00
C PHE A 176 -13.36 29.60 16.63
N ALA A 177 -12.35 29.28 17.42
CA ALA A 177 -11.00 29.23 16.90
C ALA A 177 -10.90 28.03 15.93
N VAL A 178 -10.17 28.19 14.82
CA VAL A 178 -9.98 27.09 13.87
C VAL A 178 -8.50 26.94 13.59
N PHE A 179 -7.97 25.74 13.77
CA PHE A 179 -6.61 25.41 13.35
C PHE A 179 -6.64 24.50 12.14
N ALA A 180 -6.10 24.97 11.03
CA ALA A 180 -5.93 24.21 9.80
C ALA A 180 -4.44 24.00 9.53
N PHE A 181 -4.06 22.79 9.10
CA PHE A 181 -2.65 22.44 8.88
C PHE A 181 -2.46 21.67 7.59
N ASP A 182 -1.23 21.67 7.09
CA ASP A 182 -0.82 20.90 5.92
C ASP A 182 -0.59 19.43 6.32
N PRO A 183 -1.29 18.48 5.70
CA PRO A 183 -0.94 17.07 5.84
C PRO A 183 0.43 16.76 5.25
N VAL A 184 1.02 15.63 5.60
CA VAL A 184 2.20 15.08 4.91
C VAL A 184 1.90 14.99 3.41
N GLY A 185 2.83 15.43 2.56
CA GLY A 185 2.68 15.31 1.09
C GLY A 185 1.74 16.34 0.44
N GLN A 186 1.34 17.40 1.18
CA GLN A 186 0.46 18.45 0.65
C GLN A 186 0.89 19.83 1.15
N GLY A 187 0.45 20.88 0.43
CA GLY A 187 0.71 22.26 0.78
C GLY A 187 2.21 22.55 0.88
N GLU A 188 2.66 23.00 2.05
CA GLU A 188 4.08 23.33 2.28
C GLU A 188 4.91 22.13 2.80
N ARG A 189 4.34 20.90 2.81
CA ARG A 189 4.96 19.67 3.35
C ARG A 189 5.16 18.59 2.30
N LEU A 190 5.50 18.98 1.06
CA LEU A 190 5.81 18.01 0.00
C LEU A 190 7.04 17.17 0.38
N GLN A 191 6.98 15.89 0.05
CA GLN A 191 8.03 14.92 0.34
C GLN A 191 9.01 14.78 -0.83
N TYR A 192 8.51 15.00 -2.05
CA TYR A 192 9.26 14.92 -3.30
C TYR A 192 8.98 16.15 -4.19
N PRO A 193 9.27 17.39 -3.71
CA PRO A 193 8.95 18.62 -4.46
C PRO A 193 9.62 18.68 -5.83
N GLU A 194 10.77 18.01 -6.01
CA GLU A 194 11.48 17.90 -7.27
C GLU A 194 10.75 17.11 -8.35
N LYS A 195 9.73 16.32 -7.99
CA LYS A 195 8.95 15.51 -8.95
C LYS A 195 7.76 16.25 -9.54
N LEU A 196 7.31 17.34 -8.91
CA LEU A 196 6.24 18.19 -9.44
C LEU A 196 6.65 18.98 -10.68
N ASP A 197 7.95 19.31 -10.83
CA ASP A 197 8.47 20.03 -11.99
C ASP A 197 8.59 19.15 -13.25
N ASN A 198 8.51 17.85 -13.10
CA ASN A 198 8.45 16.91 -14.21
C ASN A 198 6.98 16.74 -14.64
N THR A 199 6.65 17.21 -15.81
CA THR A 199 5.36 17.24 -16.52
C THR A 199 4.55 15.92 -16.57
N SER A 200 4.75 14.98 -15.66
CA SER A 200 3.91 13.78 -15.53
C SER A 200 2.69 14.13 -14.67
N SER A 201 1.51 14.06 -15.27
CA SER A 201 0.20 14.18 -14.62
C SER A 201 -0.04 13.18 -13.47
N ASP A 202 0.89 12.27 -13.23
CA ASP A 202 0.73 11.10 -12.37
C ASP A 202 1.23 11.34 -10.94
N TRP A 203 1.82 12.51 -10.63
CA TRP A 203 2.40 12.82 -9.33
C TRP A 203 1.57 13.84 -8.55
N GLY A 204 0.44 13.40 -7.99
CA GLY A 204 -0.42 14.18 -7.10
C GLY A 204 -0.27 13.75 -5.64
N PRO A 205 -1.06 14.33 -4.71
CA PRO A 205 -1.01 14.01 -3.29
C PRO A 205 -1.15 12.51 -2.95
N THR A 206 -2.05 11.79 -3.62
CA THR A 206 -2.25 10.33 -3.40
C THR A 206 -1.02 9.51 -3.80
N ALA A 207 -0.37 9.88 -4.91
CA ALA A 207 0.87 9.27 -5.36
C ALA A 207 2.02 9.56 -4.38
N GLU A 208 2.12 10.80 -3.88
CA GLU A 208 3.14 11.18 -2.90
C GLU A 208 2.95 10.45 -1.57
N HIS A 209 1.71 10.37 -1.06
CA HIS A 209 1.36 9.57 0.11
C HIS A 209 1.79 8.11 -0.04
N SER A 210 1.47 7.52 -1.18
CA SER A 210 1.71 6.10 -1.43
C SER A 210 3.18 5.79 -1.59
N TYR A 211 3.92 6.60 -2.34
CA TYR A 211 5.35 6.41 -2.55
C TYR A 211 6.17 6.66 -1.28
N ALA A 212 5.84 7.71 -0.51
CA ALA A 212 6.51 8.00 0.77
C ALA A 212 6.10 7.01 1.88
N GLY A 213 4.84 6.57 1.89
CA GLY A 213 4.27 5.74 2.95
C GLY A 213 4.55 4.25 2.82
N ALA A 214 4.65 3.70 1.61
CA ALA A 214 4.79 2.25 1.41
C ALA A 214 6.03 1.63 2.09
N PRO A 215 7.23 2.26 2.10
CA PRO A 215 8.40 1.69 2.80
C PRO A 215 8.18 1.45 4.30
N TYR A 216 7.31 2.23 4.95
CA TYR A 216 6.99 2.04 6.37
C TYR A 216 6.30 0.71 6.65
N LEU A 217 5.60 0.14 5.66
CA LEU A 217 5.01 -1.19 5.79
C LEU A 217 6.05 -2.24 6.13
N LEU A 218 7.27 -2.14 5.59
CA LEU A 218 8.38 -3.05 5.92
C LEU A 218 8.75 -3.05 7.40
N LEU A 219 8.54 -1.92 8.10
CA LEU A 219 8.74 -1.78 9.54
C LEU A 219 7.49 -2.15 10.35
N GLY A 220 6.39 -2.51 9.66
CA GLY A 220 5.09 -2.78 10.27
C GLY A 220 4.38 -1.49 10.72
N LEU A 221 4.71 -0.35 10.14
CA LEU A 221 4.06 0.95 10.31
C LEU A 221 3.29 1.31 9.04
N SER A 222 2.49 2.38 9.09
CA SER A 222 1.75 2.92 7.95
C SER A 222 1.77 4.45 7.99
N LEU A 223 1.45 5.11 6.86
CA LEU A 223 1.35 6.57 6.81
C LEU A 223 0.29 7.11 7.80
N SER A 224 -0.80 6.37 8.00
CA SER A 224 -1.84 6.73 8.96
C SER A 224 -1.31 6.89 10.40
N ASP A 225 -0.28 6.14 10.80
CA ASP A 225 0.35 6.30 12.13
C ASP A 225 0.97 7.69 12.30
N PHE A 226 1.59 8.22 11.25
CA PHE A 226 2.21 9.56 11.24
C PHE A 226 1.17 10.66 11.17
N MET A 227 0.08 10.45 10.41
CA MET A 227 -1.04 11.41 10.38
C MET A 227 -1.76 11.49 11.71
N ILE A 228 -1.95 10.36 12.40
CA ILE A 228 -2.45 10.35 13.79
C ILE A 228 -1.50 11.12 14.68
N TRP A 229 -0.19 10.88 14.58
CA TRP A 229 0.81 11.55 15.42
C TRP A 229 0.84 13.05 15.19
N ASP A 230 0.82 13.52 13.94
CA ASP A 230 0.73 14.95 13.64
C ASP A 230 -0.52 15.57 14.31
N GLY A 231 -1.67 14.87 14.23
CA GLY A 231 -2.90 15.29 14.91
C GLY A 231 -2.77 15.36 16.43
N VAL A 232 -2.12 14.39 17.06
CA VAL A 232 -1.81 14.41 18.51
C VAL A 232 -0.97 15.64 18.86
N ARG A 233 0.01 15.99 18.01
CA ARG A 233 0.88 17.16 18.23
C ARG A 233 0.14 18.48 17.98
N VAL A 234 -0.81 18.50 17.03
CA VAL A 234 -1.75 19.64 16.87
C VAL A 234 -2.56 19.85 18.15
N VAL A 235 -3.11 18.78 18.72
CA VAL A 235 -3.86 18.88 20.00
C VAL A 235 -2.95 19.33 21.13
N ASP A 236 -1.71 18.85 21.22
CA ASP A 236 -0.73 19.33 22.22
C ASP A 236 -0.48 20.84 22.07
N TYR A 237 -0.33 21.34 20.82
CA TYR A 237 -0.18 22.78 20.56
C TYR A 237 -1.39 23.57 21.02
N LEU A 238 -2.60 23.16 20.63
CA LEU A 238 -3.83 23.89 20.98
C LEU A 238 -4.06 23.91 22.49
N CYS A 239 -3.82 22.81 23.19
CA CYS A 239 -3.92 22.73 24.65
C CYS A 239 -2.90 23.62 25.38
N SER A 240 -1.81 24.03 24.70
CA SER A 240 -0.81 24.95 25.28
C SER A 240 -1.21 26.44 25.21
N LEU A 241 -2.25 26.78 24.43
CA LEU A 241 -2.68 28.14 24.18
C LEU A 241 -3.73 28.61 25.21
N PRO A 242 -3.48 29.67 25.97
CA PRO A 242 -4.46 30.17 26.97
C PRO A 242 -5.79 30.63 26.36
N ILE A 243 -5.80 30.98 25.09
CA ILE A 243 -7.02 31.43 24.38
C ILE A 243 -7.93 30.27 23.96
N ILE A 244 -7.48 29.00 24.07
CA ILE A 244 -8.23 27.82 23.70
C ILE A 244 -8.73 27.10 24.96
N ASP A 245 -10.00 26.72 24.94
CA ASP A 245 -10.57 25.81 25.92
C ASP A 245 -10.24 24.36 25.52
N SER A 246 -9.25 23.77 26.20
CA SER A 246 -8.78 22.43 25.94
C SER A 246 -9.81 21.32 26.15
N THR A 247 -10.94 21.62 26.81
CA THR A 247 -12.05 20.68 27.02
C THR A 247 -13.05 20.70 25.86
N ARG A 248 -12.96 21.70 24.97
CA ARG A 248 -13.90 21.92 23.86
C ARG A 248 -13.15 21.95 22.50
N ILE A 249 -12.41 20.87 22.20
CA ILE A 249 -11.72 20.72 20.95
C ILE A 249 -12.52 19.75 20.04
N GLY A 250 -12.93 20.24 18.87
CA GLY A 250 -13.54 19.45 17.80
C GLY A 250 -12.58 19.19 16.65
N ILE A 251 -12.92 18.25 15.78
CA ILE A 251 -12.17 17.96 14.55
C ILE A 251 -13.11 17.66 13.39
N THR A 252 -12.79 18.16 12.21
CA THR A 252 -13.53 17.87 10.98
C THR A 252 -12.61 17.93 9.75
N GLY A 253 -13.08 17.40 8.65
CA GLY A 253 -12.43 17.45 7.36
C GLY A 253 -13.20 16.66 6.30
N ARG A 254 -12.87 16.89 5.03
CA ARG A 254 -13.51 16.25 3.88
C ARG A 254 -12.51 15.40 3.10
N SER A 255 -12.97 14.24 2.57
CA SER A 255 -12.14 13.31 1.77
C SER A 255 -10.93 12.83 2.58
N GLY A 256 -9.68 12.96 2.11
CA GLY A 256 -8.49 12.71 2.91
C GLY A 256 -8.49 13.44 4.26
N GLY A 257 -9.06 14.66 4.32
CA GLY A 257 -9.29 15.35 5.60
C GLY A 257 -10.33 14.66 6.49
N GLY A 258 -11.34 14.02 5.89
CA GLY A 258 -12.29 13.16 6.61
C GLY A 258 -11.62 11.90 7.15
N THR A 259 -10.67 11.33 6.41
CA THR A 259 -9.79 10.23 6.86
C THR A 259 -9.00 10.65 8.09
N GLN A 260 -8.27 11.77 8.01
CA GLN A 260 -7.47 12.28 9.13
C GLN A 260 -8.33 12.60 10.35
N ALA A 261 -9.49 13.24 10.14
CA ALA A 261 -10.42 13.56 11.23
C ALA A 261 -10.91 12.29 11.95
N ALA A 262 -11.24 11.22 11.20
CA ALA A 262 -11.64 9.95 11.78
C ALA A 262 -10.49 9.25 12.53
N LEU A 263 -9.30 9.19 11.95
CA LEU A 263 -8.10 8.60 12.54
C LEU A 263 -7.69 9.30 13.85
N ILE A 264 -7.52 10.63 13.81
CA ILE A 264 -7.06 11.43 14.93
C ILE A 264 -8.09 11.37 16.07
N ALA A 265 -9.38 11.52 15.75
CA ALA A 265 -10.44 11.49 16.73
C ALA A 265 -10.62 10.12 17.39
N ALA A 266 -10.42 9.03 16.67
CA ALA A 266 -10.48 7.68 17.23
C ALA A 266 -9.29 7.39 18.15
N TYR A 267 -8.15 8.04 17.93
CA TYR A 267 -6.94 7.84 18.72
C TYR A 267 -6.83 8.78 19.91
N ASP A 268 -6.99 10.11 19.71
CA ASP A 268 -6.78 11.12 20.76
C ASP A 268 -8.07 11.41 21.53
N GLU A 269 -8.09 11.01 22.79
CA GLU A 269 -9.26 11.15 23.65
C GLU A 269 -9.59 12.62 24.03
N ARG A 270 -8.71 13.57 23.78
CA ARG A 270 -8.94 15.00 24.02
C ARG A 270 -9.88 15.63 22.99
N ILE A 271 -10.12 14.95 21.86
CA ILE A 271 -11.11 15.38 20.86
C ILE A 271 -12.53 15.15 21.40
N SER A 272 -13.22 16.24 21.73
CA SER A 272 -14.56 16.21 22.34
C SER A 272 -15.66 15.88 21.32
N ALA A 273 -15.59 16.41 20.10
CA ALA A 273 -16.55 16.18 19.03
C ALA A 273 -15.86 15.97 17.67
N ALA A 274 -16.34 15.04 16.84
CA ALA A 274 -15.74 14.76 15.55
C ALA A 274 -16.77 14.64 14.43
N ALA A 275 -16.46 15.24 13.26
CA ALA A 275 -17.28 15.14 12.05
C ALA A 275 -16.39 14.74 10.86
N SER A 276 -16.61 13.56 10.30
CA SER A 276 -15.90 13.08 9.11
C SER A 276 -16.80 13.21 7.88
N GLU A 277 -16.35 13.95 6.86
CA GLU A 277 -17.13 14.22 5.64
C GLU A 277 -16.53 13.52 4.43
N CYS A 278 -17.38 12.80 3.65
CA CYS A 278 -17.07 12.16 2.38
C CYS A 278 -15.83 11.23 2.44
N TYR A 279 -15.78 10.36 3.46
CA TYR A 279 -14.77 9.33 3.64
C TYR A 279 -15.37 8.03 4.19
N ILE A 280 -16.18 8.15 5.26
CA ILE A 280 -16.70 6.95 5.93
C ILE A 280 -17.62 6.16 5.00
N THR A 281 -17.26 4.90 4.80
CA THR A 281 -18.02 3.87 4.09
C THR A 281 -17.82 2.54 4.85
N SER A 282 -17.52 1.43 4.18
CA SER A 282 -17.02 0.19 4.79
C SER A 282 -15.95 -0.43 3.89
N PHE A 283 -15.03 -1.20 4.46
CA PHE A 283 -14.05 -1.91 3.65
C PHE A 283 -14.70 -2.91 2.70
N GLN A 284 -15.84 -3.53 3.06
CA GLN A 284 -16.59 -4.38 2.13
C GLN A 284 -16.92 -3.60 0.86
N ARG A 285 -17.53 -2.42 1.01
CA ARG A 285 -17.97 -1.63 -0.15
C ARG A 285 -16.81 -1.03 -0.92
N LEU A 286 -15.68 -0.71 -0.25
CA LEU A 286 -14.46 -0.29 -0.94
C LEU A 286 -13.92 -1.40 -1.85
N PHE A 287 -13.75 -2.62 -1.33
CA PHE A 287 -13.25 -3.74 -2.13
C PHE A 287 -14.21 -4.15 -3.26
N GLU A 288 -15.51 -3.92 -3.10
CA GLU A 288 -16.54 -4.20 -4.12
C GLU A 288 -16.68 -3.09 -5.18
N SER A 289 -16.07 -1.92 -4.98
CA SER A 289 -16.23 -0.74 -5.86
C SER A 289 -14.91 -0.16 -6.34
N ILE A 290 -14.37 0.83 -5.63
CA ILE A 290 -13.18 1.58 -6.04
C ILE A 290 -11.86 0.96 -5.54
N GLY A 291 -11.91 -0.07 -4.72
CA GLY A 291 -10.75 -0.70 -4.09
C GLY A 291 -10.15 0.12 -2.94
N PRO A 292 -9.10 -0.41 -2.29
CA PRO A 292 -8.29 0.35 -1.35
C PRO A 292 -7.72 1.60 -2.01
N GLN A 293 -7.70 2.71 -1.30
CA GLN A 293 -7.20 3.98 -1.79
C GLN A 293 -5.71 4.17 -1.42
N ASP A 294 -5.20 5.39 -1.40
CA ASP A 294 -3.81 5.72 -1.09
C ASP A 294 -3.37 5.34 0.34
N ALA A 295 -2.07 5.51 0.65
CA ALA A 295 -1.45 5.02 1.89
C ALA A 295 -2.09 5.52 3.18
N GLU A 296 -2.68 6.74 3.19
CA GLU A 296 -3.25 7.33 4.41
C GLU A 296 -4.46 6.55 4.93
N GLN A 297 -5.17 5.85 4.02
CA GLN A 297 -6.42 5.15 4.33
C GLN A 297 -6.21 3.68 4.70
N ASN A 298 -4.97 3.19 4.67
CA ASN A 298 -4.65 1.78 4.78
C ASN A 298 -3.72 1.48 5.97
N PRO A 299 -4.24 1.49 7.23
CA PRO A 299 -3.44 1.12 8.40
C PRO A 299 -2.89 -0.30 8.28
N TYR A 300 -1.69 -0.51 8.82
CA TYR A 300 -0.99 -1.79 8.74
C TYR A 300 -1.85 -2.96 9.23
N SER A 301 -2.11 -3.93 8.35
CA SER A 301 -2.87 -5.15 8.61
C SER A 301 -4.24 -4.93 9.27
N ALA A 302 -4.89 -3.79 9.02
CA ALA A 302 -6.09 -3.38 9.75
C ALA A 302 -7.22 -4.41 9.69
N ILE A 303 -7.57 -4.91 8.49
CA ILE A 303 -8.63 -5.92 8.32
C ILE A 303 -8.24 -7.25 8.98
N LYS A 304 -6.98 -7.67 8.89
CA LYS A 304 -6.47 -8.86 9.60
C LYS A 304 -6.67 -8.75 11.12
N TYR A 305 -6.55 -7.55 11.66
CA TYR A 305 -6.76 -7.29 13.09
C TYR A 305 -8.24 -7.12 13.47
N GLY A 306 -9.14 -7.18 12.50
CA GLY A 306 -10.59 -7.07 12.69
C GLY A 306 -11.09 -5.63 12.70
N PHE A 307 -10.44 -4.72 12.00
CA PHE A 307 -10.84 -3.33 11.88
C PHE A 307 -11.69 -3.08 10.64
N ASN A 308 -12.74 -2.26 10.80
CA ASN A 308 -13.57 -1.72 9.73
C ASN A 308 -13.92 -0.25 10.05
N HIS A 309 -14.52 0.49 9.14
CA HIS A 309 -14.85 1.90 9.32
C HIS A 309 -15.77 2.18 10.55
N ALA A 310 -16.64 1.25 10.93
CA ALA A 310 -17.44 1.39 12.13
C ALA A 310 -16.61 1.47 13.42
N ASP A 311 -15.39 0.93 13.41
CA ASP A 311 -14.51 0.93 14.57
C ASP A 311 -13.99 2.32 14.93
N PHE A 312 -13.94 3.26 13.98
CA PHE A 312 -13.67 4.67 14.29
C PHE A 312 -14.67 5.23 15.31
N PHE A 313 -15.93 4.79 15.22
CA PHE A 313 -17.00 5.20 16.13
C PHE A 313 -17.00 4.36 17.42
N HIS A 314 -16.78 3.05 17.34
CA HIS A 314 -16.69 2.17 18.51
C HIS A 314 -15.56 2.60 19.46
N MET A 315 -14.41 3.01 18.93
CA MET A 315 -13.30 3.52 19.73
C MET A 315 -13.60 4.87 20.40
N ARG A 316 -14.55 5.65 19.85
CA ARG A 316 -14.91 6.97 20.36
C ARG A 316 -16.11 6.97 21.30
N ALA A 317 -17.00 6.01 21.17
CA ALA A 317 -18.21 5.94 21.95
C ALA A 317 -17.91 6.07 23.46
N PRO A 318 -18.62 6.94 24.22
CA PRO A 318 -19.86 7.64 23.86
C PRO A 318 -19.70 9.09 23.33
N LYS A 319 -18.51 9.52 22.90
CA LYS A 319 -18.25 10.92 22.49
C LYS A 319 -18.99 11.30 21.22
N PRO A 320 -19.45 12.57 21.10
CA PRO A 320 -20.16 13.06 19.93
C PRO A 320 -19.44 12.80 18.62
N SER A 321 -20.16 12.22 17.66
CA SER A 321 -19.65 11.89 16.33
C SER A 321 -20.70 12.12 15.25
N LEU A 322 -20.30 12.77 14.15
CA LEU A 322 -21.15 13.05 12.99
C LEU A 322 -20.54 12.42 11.75
N LEU A 323 -21.29 11.51 11.11
CA LEU A 323 -20.98 10.97 9.80
C LEU A 323 -21.65 11.85 8.76
N VAL A 324 -20.87 12.40 7.81
CA VAL A 324 -21.36 13.33 6.78
C VAL A 324 -21.06 12.75 5.40
N SER A 325 -22.08 12.55 4.57
CA SER A 325 -21.94 11.89 3.27
C SER A 325 -22.74 12.57 2.17
N THR A 326 -22.40 12.31 0.93
CA THR A 326 -23.19 12.62 -0.26
C THR A 326 -23.62 11.34 -0.96
N THR A 327 -24.79 11.39 -1.64
CA THR A 327 -25.43 10.17 -2.16
C THR A 327 -24.80 9.60 -3.43
N ASN A 328 -24.09 10.44 -4.21
CA ASN A 328 -23.45 10.07 -5.48
C ASN A 328 -21.92 10.15 -5.38
N ASP A 329 -21.38 9.99 -4.17
CA ASP A 329 -19.95 9.91 -3.91
C ASP A 329 -19.39 8.60 -4.47
N PHE A 330 -18.11 8.58 -4.83
CA PHE A 330 -17.41 7.33 -5.13
C PHE A 330 -17.17 6.49 -3.87
N PHE A 331 -17.13 7.08 -2.67
CA PHE A 331 -17.27 6.34 -1.42
C PHE A 331 -18.73 5.93 -1.23
N SER A 332 -19.00 4.63 -1.31
CA SER A 332 -20.37 4.09 -1.31
C SER A 332 -21.22 4.60 -0.15
N ILE A 333 -22.33 5.27 -0.47
CA ILE A 333 -23.32 5.71 0.53
C ILE A 333 -23.97 4.52 1.25
N GLN A 334 -24.09 3.36 0.60
CA GLN A 334 -24.56 2.15 1.25
C GLN A 334 -23.63 1.73 2.37
N GLY A 335 -22.31 1.73 2.12
CA GLY A 335 -21.32 1.43 3.14
C GLY A 335 -21.37 2.43 4.31
N ALA A 336 -21.58 3.71 4.02
CA ALA A 336 -21.76 4.73 5.07
C ALA A 336 -22.98 4.44 5.96
N ARG A 337 -24.12 4.08 5.37
CA ARG A 337 -25.34 3.71 6.10
C ARG A 337 -25.17 2.42 6.92
N GLU A 338 -24.49 1.42 6.37
CA GLU A 338 -24.16 0.16 7.06
C GLU A 338 -23.27 0.43 8.26
N THR A 339 -22.20 1.22 8.08
CA THR A 339 -21.29 1.66 9.14
C THR A 339 -22.00 2.46 10.23
N PHE A 340 -22.88 3.39 9.86
CA PHE A 340 -23.69 4.13 10.83
C PHE A 340 -24.60 3.20 11.65
N SER A 341 -25.31 2.28 10.98
CA SER A 341 -26.19 1.30 11.64
C SER A 341 -25.40 0.39 12.61
N GLU A 342 -24.19 0.00 12.25
CA GLU A 342 -23.33 -0.78 13.15
C GLU A 342 -22.86 0.05 14.34
N ALA A 343 -22.38 1.27 14.11
CA ALA A 343 -21.92 2.17 15.16
C ALA A 343 -23.01 2.50 16.19
N GLN A 344 -24.28 2.56 15.76
CA GLN A 344 -25.40 2.76 16.69
C GLN A 344 -25.48 1.70 17.80
N LYS A 345 -24.97 0.49 17.58
CA LYS A 345 -24.98 -0.59 18.59
C LYS A 345 -24.17 -0.18 19.83
N SER A 346 -22.94 0.28 19.66
CA SER A 346 -22.09 0.71 20.79
C SER A 346 -22.64 1.96 21.47
N TYR A 347 -23.09 2.94 20.69
CA TYR A 347 -23.67 4.16 21.29
C TYR A 347 -24.96 3.88 22.06
N SER A 348 -25.78 2.96 21.59
CA SER A 348 -27.00 2.53 22.32
C SER A 348 -26.64 1.78 23.60
N ALA A 349 -25.67 0.87 23.54
CA ALA A 349 -25.24 0.12 24.72
C ALA A 349 -24.66 1.02 25.81
N LEU A 350 -23.96 2.13 25.39
CA LEU A 350 -23.43 3.15 26.31
C LEU A 350 -24.44 4.26 26.66
N SER A 351 -25.74 4.09 26.37
CA SER A 351 -26.80 5.07 26.62
C SER A 351 -26.53 6.46 26.01
N ALA A 352 -25.86 6.52 24.88
CA ALA A 352 -25.38 7.75 24.22
C ALA A 352 -25.85 7.89 22.76
N SER A 353 -26.97 7.28 22.40
CA SER A 353 -27.50 7.27 21.02
C SER A 353 -27.63 8.67 20.39
N GLU A 354 -27.88 9.71 21.22
CA GLU A 354 -28.00 11.09 20.80
C GLU A 354 -26.66 11.70 20.33
N ASN A 355 -25.54 11.12 20.73
CA ASN A 355 -24.21 11.58 20.39
C ASN A 355 -23.72 11.08 19.03
N LEU A 356 -24.43 10.13 18.40
CA LEU A 356 -24.11 9.66 17.06
C LEU A 356 -25.16 10.12 16.06
N LYS A 357 -24.75 10.86 15.04
CA LYS A 357 -25.65 11.36 13.99
C LYS A 357 -25.05 11.09 12.62
N MET A 358 -25.92 10.99 11.63
CA MET A 358 -25.56 10.92 10.20
C MET A 358 -26.32 11.98 9.42
N VAL A 359 -25.64 12.60 8.49
CA VAL A 359 -26.21 13.56 7.52
C VAL A 359 -25.89 13.09 6.12
N GLU A 360 -26.92 13.01 5.29
CA GLU A 360 -26.84 12.74 3.87
C GLU A 360 -27.30 13.95 3.07
N SER A 361 -26.61 14.24 1.99
CA SER A 361 -27.02 15.25 1.02
C SER A 361 -26.92 14.70 -0.40
N LEU A 362 -27.80 15.14 -1.29
CA LEU A 362 -27.67 14.85 -2.72
C LEU A 362 -26.45 15.62 -3.26
N GLY A 363 -25.49 14.91 -3.85
CA GLY A 363 -24.27 15.47 -4.40
C GLY A 363 -23.27 14.41 -4.78
N LYS A 364 -22.24 14.82 -5.53
CA LYS A 364 -21.07 13.99 -5.84
C LYS A 364 -20.07 14.06 -4.67
N HIS A 365 -18.79 13.80 -4.91
CA HIS A 365 -17.73 13.94 -3.90
C HIS A 365 -17.47 15.43 -3.56
N GLU A 366 -18.37 16.04 -2.82
CA GLU A 366 -18.36 17.47 -2.53
C GLU A 366 -18.91 17.82 -1.13
N SER A 367 -18.54 18.97 -0.61
CA SER A 367 -19.14 19.53 0.61
C SER A 367 -20.34 20.41 0.22
N THR A 368 -21.55 19.88 0.33
CA THR A 368 -22.77 20.63 0.02
C THR A 368 -23.09 21.64 1.15
N GLN A 369 -23.86 22.68 0.85
CA GLN A 369 -24.26 23.64 1.87
C GLN A 369 -24.97 22.95 3.06
N LYS A 370 -25.87 22.00 2.77
CA LYS A 370 -26.57 21.22 3.81
C LYS A 370 -25.57 20.49 4.73
N ASN A 371 -24.54 19.88 4.16
CA ASN A 371 -23.51 19.17 4.91
C ASN A 371 -22.74 20.14 5.80
N ARG A 372 -22.27 21.27 5.26
CA ARG A 372 -21.52 22.29 6.00
C ARG A 372 -22.32 22.88 7.16
N GLU A 373 -23.59 23.30 6.90
CA GLU A 373 -24.48 23.83 7.95
C GLU A 373 -24.77 22.81 9.04
N SER A 374 -24.86 21.52 8.69
CA SER A 374 -25.01 20.43 9.66
C SER A 374 -23.75 20.25 10.53
N VAL A 375 -22.57 20.40 9.95
CA VAL A 375 -21.28 20.39 10.69
C VAL A 375 -21.21 21.57 11.64
N TYR A 376 -21.61 22.77 11.21
CA TYR A 376 -21.64 23.96 12.09
C TYR A 376 -22.58 23.75 13.25
N ALA A 377 -23.82 23.31 13.00
CA ALA A 377 -24.83 23.04 14.05
C ALA A 377 -24.33 21.96 15.03
N PHE A 378 -23.65 20.92 14.54
CA PHE A 378 -23.10 19.86 15.36
C PHE A 378 -22.04 20.40 16.34
N PHE A 379 -21.08 21.19 15.87
CA PHE A 379 -20.06 21.78 16.75
C PHE A 379 -20.64 22.83 17.69
N GLN A 380 -21.60 23.65 17.24
CA GLN A 380 -22.29 24.60 18.11
C GLN A 380 -22.95 23.90 19.30
N LYS A 381 -23.63 22.79 19.06
CA LYS A 381 -24.25 21.97 20.09
C LYS A 381 -23.24 21.33 21.04
N HIS A 382 -22.27 20.60 20.49
CA HIS A 382 -21.42 19.69 21.27
C HIS A 382 -20.14 20.35 21.82
N LEU A 383 -19.79 21.55 21.37
CA LEU A 383 -18.74 22.39 21.95
C LEU A 383 -19.31 23.62 22.68
N GLU A 384 -20.61 23.59 23.02
CA GLU A 384 -21.29 24.62 23.82
C GLU A 384 -21.04 26.05 23.32
N ASN A 385 -21.32 26.28 22.02
CA ASN A 385 -21.15 27.56 21.37
C ASN A 385 -22.37 27.88 20.50
N GLU A 386 -23.50 28.06 21.12
CA GLU A 386 -24.81 28.29 20.49
C GLU A 386 -24.81 29.49 19.54
N GLY A 387 -25.54 29.37 18.41
CA GLY A 387 -25.65 30.42 17.42
C GLY A 387 -26.38 29.97 16.14
N ASN A 388 -26.33 30.82 15.12
CA ASN A 388 -26.90 30.51 13.81
C ASN A 388 -25.95 29.58 13.04
N SER A 389 -26.45 28.42 12.59
CA SER A 389 -25.68 27.46 11.78
C SER A 389 -25.73 27.74 10.29
N SER A 390 -26.57 28.68 9.82
CA SER A 390 -26.64 29.01 8.40
C SER A 390 -25.29 29.54 7.86
N GLU A 391 -24.98 29.24 6.63
CA GLU A 391 -23.77 29.71 5.97
C GLU A 391 -23.82 31.23 5.74
N GLU A 392 -22.72 31.91 6.04
CA GLU A 392 -22.58 33.35 5.89
C GLU A 392 -21.59 33.68 4.76
N SER A 393 -21.77 34.87 4.16
CA SER A 393 -20.84 35.40 3.17
C SER A 393 -19.46 35.64 3.81
N PHE A 394 -18.41 35.39 3.09
CA PHE A 394 -17.03 35.57 3.53
C PHE A 394 -16.17 36.09 2.40
N VAL A 395 -14.99 36.57 2.74
CA VAL A 395 -13.94 36.95 1.78
C VAL A 395 -12.78 35.98 1.96
N LEU A 396 -12.41 35.31 0.89
CA LEU A 396 -11.25 34.42 0.86
C LEU A 396 -9.96 35.18 1.18
N LEU A 397 -9.03 34.48 1.85
CA LEU A 397 -7.65 34.92 1.94
C LEU A 397 -6.90 34.38 0.71
N ALA A 398 -6.00 35.19 0.16
CA ALA A 398 -5.12 34.72 -0.90
C ALA A 398 -4.21 33.59 -0.35
N PRO A 399 -3.90 32.55 -1.15
CA PRO A 399 -3.00 31.48 -0.70
C PRO A 399 -1.66 32.01 -0.19
N GLU A 400 -1.14 33.11 -0.77
CA GLU A 400 0.10 33.78 -0.36
C GLU A 400 0.01 34.41 1.04
N GLU A 401 -1.18 34.90 1.45
CA GLU A 401 -1.40 35.40 2.82
C GLU A 401 -1.27 34.24 3.84
N LEU A 402 -1.75 33.07 3.48
CA LEU A 402 -1.71 31.86 4.31
C LEU A 402 -0.38 31.07 4.16
N ARG A 403 0.60 31.61 3.43
CA ARG A 403 1.92 31.00 3.31
C ARG A 403 2.63 31.07 4.67
N VAL A 404 3.02 29.92 5.16
CA VAL A 404 3.66 29.76 6.47
C VAL A 404 5.18 29.92 6.39
N THR A 405 5.79 29.44 5.29
CA THR A 405 7.24 29.50 5.06
C THR A 405 7.60 30.49 3.97
N THR A 406 8.83 30.97 4.00
CA THR A 406 9.29 32.00 3.02
C THR A 406 9.32 31.50 1.56
N THR A 407 9.57 30.21 1.35
CA THR A 407 9.66 29.61 0.02
C THR A 407 8.37 28.90 -0.41
N GLY A 408 7.40 28.74 0.50
CA GLY A 408 6.21 27.91 0.27
C GLY A 408 6.47 26.40 0.47
N GLN A 409 7.69 26.04 0.90
CA GLN A 409 8.06 24.65 1.22
C GLN A 409 8.94 24.58 2.45
N ILE A 410 8.60 23.67 3.36
CA ILE A 410 9.30 23.52 4.64
C ILE A 410 10.71 22.93 4.44
N SER A 411 10.88 22.05 3.46
CA SER A 411 12.14 21.41 3.10
C SER A 411 13.22 22.42 2.68
N THR A 412 12.84 23.44 1.91
CA THR A 412 13.76 24.48 1.43
C THR A 412 13.95 25.61 2.44
N THR A 413 12.92 25.91 3.25
CA THR A 413 12.99 27.00 4.26
C THR A 413 13.73 26.58 5.53
N LEU A 414 13.49 25.38 6.07
CA LEU A 414 13.98 24.94 7.37
C LEU A 414 14.92 23.73 7.29
N LYS A 415 15.15 23.18 6.10
CA LYS A 415 15.79 21.88 5.93
C LYS A 415 15.11 20.81 6.79
N SER A 416 13.78 20.81 6.78
CA SER A 416 12.96 19.82 7.47
C SER A 416 13.30 18.40 7.00
N ASN A 417 13.32 17.47 7.92
CA ASN A 417 13.26 16.06 7.56
C ASN A 417 11.99 15.78 6.75
N SER A 418 12.10 14.97 5.71
CA SER A 418 10.98 14.35 5.03
C SER A 418 10.64 13.00 5.66
N MET A 419 9.59 12.34 5.19
CA MET A 419 9.27 10.97 5.59
C MET A 419 10.46 10.02 5.35
N PHE A 420 11.29 10.28 4.32
CA PHE A 420 12.48 9.48 4.06
C PHE A 420 13.55 9.61 5.16
N GLU A 421 13.81 10.81 5.68
CA GLU A 421 14.76 10.98 6.79
C GLU A 421 14.17 10.41 8.09
N VAL A 422 12.89 10.60 8.33
CA VAL A 422 12.21 10.08 9.53
C VAL A 422 12.25 8.54 9.58
N ILE A 423 12.06 7.86 8.45
CA ILE A 423 12.06 6.39 8.42
C ILE A 423 13.43 5.81 8.80
N GLN A 424 14.54 6.57 8.62
CA GLN A 424 15.88 6.08 8.97
C GLN A 424 16.00 5.77 10.48
N ASP A 425 15.51 6.68 11.33
CA ASP A 425 15.54 6.51 12.78
C ASP A 425 14.69 5.30 13.23
N PHE A 426 13.51 5.14 12.63
CA PHE A 426 12.65 3.98 12.89
C PHE A 426 13.31 2.69 12.40
N THR A 427 13.97 2.71 11.25
CA THR A 427 14.69 1.55 10.72
C THR A 427 15.84 1.15 11.64
N ASP A 428 16.64 2.10 12.10
CA ASP A 428 17.75 1.83 13.03
C ASP A 428 17.23 1.18 14.32
N SER A 429 16.11 1.68 14.84
CA SER A 429 15.49 1.12 16.03
C SER A 429 14.97 -0.31 15.80
N VAL A 430 14.30 -0.56 14.67
CA VAL A 430 13.73 -1.88 14.34
C VAL A 430 14.82 -2.90 14.02
N VAL A 431 15.78 -2.53 13.17
CA VAL A 431 16.86 -3.42 12.75
C VAL A 431 17.79 -3.71 13.92
N GLY A 432 18.20 -2.69 14.70
CA GLY A 432 19.04 -2.85 15.89
C GLY A 432 18.36 -3.64 17.04
N GLY A 433 17.04 -3.72 17.01
CA GLY A 433 16.26 -4.55 17.96
C GLY A 433 16.06 -6.01 17.55
N ARG A 434 16.53 -6.43 16.37
CA ARG A 434 16.37 -7.81 15.89
C ARG A 434 17.10 -8.80 16.79
N GLN A 435 16.43 -9.91 17.11
CA GLN A 435 16.99 -10.96 17.98
C GLN A 435 18.07 -11.82 17.30
N PHE A 436 18.21 -11.75 15.96
CA PHE A 436 18.97 -12.70 15.13
C PHE A 436 20.09 -12.02 14.34
N GLU A 437 20.91 -11.19 14.98
CA GLU A 437 21.98 -10.39 14.33
C GLU A 437 23.23 -11.20 13.94
N THR A 438 23.35 -12.44 14.39
CA THR A 438 24.55 -13.25 14.13
C THR A 438 24.20 -14.53 13.36
N PRO A 439 25.11 -15.04 12.51
CA PRO A 439 24.92 -16.28 11.75
C PRO A 439 24.52 -17.47 12.62
N LYS A 440 25.09 -17.58 13.82
CA LYS A 440 24.71 -18.59 14.78
C LYS A 440 23.24 -18.49 15.19
N LYS A 441 22.79 -17.28 15.54
CA LYS A 441 21.39 -17.05 15.94
C LYS A 441 20.42 -17.34 14.79
N VAL A 442 20.80 -17.03 13.54
CA VAL A 442 19.97 -17.35 12.36
C VAL A 442 19.78 -18.86 12.22
N VAL A 443 20.88 -19.63 12.30
CA VAL A 443 20.82 -21.10 12.21
C VAL A 443 20.01 -21.70 13.36
N ASP A 444 20.29 -21.28 14.59
CA ASP A 444 19.61 -21.78 15.79
C ASP A 444 18.09 -21.48 15.78
N ASN A 445 17.67 -20.41 15.10
CA ASN A 445 16.28 -19.97 15.03
C ASN A 445 15.62 -20.17 13.65
N ARG A 446 16.19 -21.02 12.80
CA ARG A 446 15.67 -21.33 11.46
C ARG A 446 14.14 -21.50 11.41
N LYS A 447 13.57 -22.35 12.27
CA LYS A 447 12.13 -22.63 12.30
C LYS A 447 11.30 -21.40 12.65
N PHE A 448 11.79 -20.54 13.53
CA PHE A 448 11.10 -19.31 13.91
C PHE A 448 11.09 -18.32 12.75
N ILE A 449 12.22 -18.13 12.06
CA ILE A 449 12.36 -17.22 10.92
C ILE A 449 11.44 -17.68 9.78
N ILE A 450 11.45 -18.97 9.42
CA ILE A 450 10.55 -19.54 8.40
C ILE A 450 9.09 -19.29 8.79
N ARG A 451 8.70 -19.60 10.02
CA ARG A 451 7.33 -19.36 10.49
C ARG A 451 6.94 -17.88 10.36
N LYS A 452 7.84 -16.94 10.75
CA LYS A 452 7.57 -15.51 10.65
C LYS A 452 7.52 -15.03 9.20
N ALA A 453 8.38 -15.53 8.33
CA ALA A 453 8.34 -15.23 6.91
C ALA A 453 7.00 -15.66 6.27
N HIS A 454 6.53 -16.85 6.57
CA HIS A 454 5.25 -17.36 6.09
C HIS A 454 4.05 -16.61 6.71
N GLU A 455 4.07 -16.34 8.02
CA GLU A 455 3.01 -15.59 8.74
C GLU A 455 2.83 -14.16 8.19
N LEU A 456 3.94 -13.44 7.98
CA LEU A 456 3.92 -12.05 7.53
C LEU A 456 3.62 -11.93 6.04
N SER A 457 4.19 -12.82 5.23
CA SER A 457 3.90 -12.82 3.79
C SER A 457 2.45 -13.23 3.48
N GLY A 458 1.78 -13.91 4.41
CA GLY A 458 0.49 -14.51 4.16
C GLY A 458 0.56 -15.76 3.27
N TYR A 459 1.75 -16.40 3.22
CA TYR A 459 1.95 -17.68 2.52
C TYR A 459 1.00 -18.74 3.04
N GLU A 460 0.30 -19.39 2.15
CA GLU A 460 -0.63 -20.47 2.45
C GLU A 460 -0.03 -21.81 1.98
N ASN A 461 0.27 -22.68 2.93
CA ASN A 461 0.76 -24.02 2.61
C ASN A 461 -0.40 -24.96 2.24
N ASP A 462 -1.27 -24.50 1.34
CA ASP A 462 -2.35 -25.32 0.79
C ASP A 462 -1.94 -25.90 -0.57
N ARG A 463 -1.90 -27.21 -0.65
CA ARG A 463 -1.57 -27.98 -1.85
C ARG A 463 -2.79 -28.70 -2.43
N SER A 464 -4.00 -28.29 -2.01
CA SER A 464 -5.21 -28.98 -2.44
C SER A 464 -5.59 -28.59 -3.88
N ILE A 465 -5.13 -29.40 -4.81
CA ILE A 465 -5.45 -29.28 -6.24
C ILE A 465 -6.83 -29.91 -6.51
N LYS A 466 -7.70 -29.18 -7.21
CA LYS A 466 -8.96 -29.68 -7.72
C LYS A 466 -8.76 -30.42 -9.03
N SER A 467 -8.03 -29.80 -9.96
CA SER A 467 -7.71 -30.40 -11.24
C SER A 467 -6.48 -29.75 -11.87
N VAL A 468 -5.77 -30.52 -12.67
CA VAL A 468 -4.74 -30.03 -13.60
C VAL A 468 -5.29 -30.22 -15.00
N VAL A 469 -5.43 -29.15 -15.76
CA VAL A 469 -6.03 -29.17 -17.09
C VAL A 469 -4.95 -28.98 -18.14
N PHE A 470 -4.85 -29.93 -19.04
CA PHE A 470 -4.03 -29.85 -20.25
C PHE A 470 -4.83 -29.13 -21.32
N THR A 471 -4.30 -28.00 -21.82
CA THR A 471 -5.01 -27.19 -22.83
C THR A 471 -4.49 -27.38 -24.23
N GLY A 472 -3.28 -27.93 -24.40
CA GLY A 472 -2.74 -28.19 -25.72
C GLY A 472 -1.23 -28.41 -25.74
N ILE A 473 -0.72 -28.68 -26.93
CA ILE A 473 0.70 -28.89 -27.20
C ILE A 473 1.09 -28.11 -28.43
N GLU A 474 2.25 -27.49 -28.39
CA GLU A 474 2.86 -26.83 -29.53
C GLU A 474 4.18 -27.52 -29.85
N ALA A 475 4.30 -28.03 -31.08
CA ALA A 475 5.52 -28.68 -31.56
C ALA A 475 6.49 -27.62 -32.11
N ARG A 476 7.74 -27.68 -31.69
CA ARG A 476 8.88 -26.92 -32.19
C ARG A 476 9.92 -27.88 -32.77
N ASN A 477 10.95 -27.35 -33.43
CA ASN A 477 11.94 -28.22 -34.11
C ASN A 477 12.59 -29.25 -33.16
N ASN A 478 13.06 -28.83 -31.99
CA ASN A 478 13.84 -29.67 -31.06
C ASN A 478 13.09 -30.04 -29.79
N PHE A 479 11.92 -29.42 -29.52
CA PHE A 479 11.15 -29.58 -28.29
C PHE A 479 9.66 -29.43 -28.54
N LYS A 480 8.87 -29.75 -27.54
CA LYS A 480 7.44 -29.47 -27.46
C LYS A 480 7.12 -28.62 -26.26
N VAL A 481 6.12 -27.76 -26.38
CA VAL A 481 5.58 -26.94 -25.32
C VAL A 481 4.21 -27.46 -24.95
N GLU A 482 4.10 -28.08 -23.80
CA GLU A 482 2.82 -28.54 -23.23
C GLU A 482 2.21 -27.41 -22.38
N LYS A 483 0.92 -27.11 -22.55
CA LYS A 483 0.21 -26.02 -21.91
C LYS A 483 -0.75 -26.55 -20.86
N TYR A 484 -0.69 -26.01 -19.66
CA TYR A 484 -1.48 -26.44 -18.52
C TYR A 484 -1.99 -25.29 -17.69
N PHE A 485 -3.07 -25.50 -16.94
CA PHE A 485 -3.38 -24.70 -15.76
C PHE A 485 -3.81 -25.56 -14.59
N ILE A 486 -3.55 -25.07 -13.38
CA ILE A 486 -4.00 -25.69 -12.13
C ILE A 486 -5.26 -24.95 -11.63
N GLN A 487 -6.28 -25.72 -11.21
CA GLN A 487 -7.39 -25.23 -10.39
C GLN A 487 -7.15 -25.70 -8.95
N GLY A 488 -7.00 -24.78 -8.02
CA GLY A 488 -6.97 -25.09 -6.59
C GLY A 488 -8.40 -25.30 -6.03
N LYS A 489 -8.49 -25.90 -4.85
CA LYS A 489 -9.78 -26.05 -4.14
C LYS A 489 -10.16 -24.80 -3.38
N THR A 490 -9.16 -24.08 -2.85
CA THR A 490 -9.33 -22.91 -1.98
C THR A 490 -9.22 -21.58 -2.71
N ILE A 491 -8.49 -21.55 -3.83
CA ILE A 491 -8.34 -20.38 -4.69
C ILE A 491 -9.48 -20.35 -5.74
N ASP A 492 -9.90 -19.15 -6.12
CA ASP A 492 -10.96 -18.91 -7.12
C ASP A 492 -10.41 -18.47 -8.49
N TYR A 493 -9.12 -18.61 -8.67
CA TYR A 493 -8.41 -18.37 -9.93
C TYR A 493 -7.66 -19.64 -10.35
N VAL A 494 -7.01 -19.58 -11.50
CA VAL A 494 -6.19 -20.67 -12.03
C VAL A 494 -4.75 -20.21 -12.14
N ILE A 495 -3.82 -21.17 -12.09
CA ILE A 495 -2.38 -20.91 -12.22
C ILE A 495 -1.93 -21.54 -13.55
N PRO A 496 -1.68 -20.74 -14.61
CA PRO A 496 -1.21 -21.24 -15.88
C PRO A 496 0.28 -21.54 -15.82
N PHE A 497 0.69 -22.59 -16.51
CA PHE A 497 2.10 -22.91 -16.71
C PHE A 497 2.33 -23.67 -18.01
N ILE A 498 3.54 -23.59 -18.51
CA ILE A 498 4.01 -24.42 -19.62
C ILE A 498 5.11 -25.36 -19.14
N LEU A 499 5.17 -26.51 -19.81
CA LEU A 499 6.25 -27.48 -19.64
C LEU A 499 6.92 -27.71 -21.01
N ILE A 500 8.15 -27.23 -21.13
CA ILE A 500 8.96 -27.40 -22.34
C ILE A 500 9.77 -28.67 -22.20
N LYS A 501 9.58 -29.60 -23.11
CA LYS A 501 10.26 -30.92 -23.10
C LYS A 501 10.91 -31.24 -24.43
N PRO A 502 12.12 -31.77 -24.45
CA PRO A 502 12.67 -32.35 -25.63
C PRO A 502 11.84 -33.57 -26.05
N TYR A 503 11.96 -33.98 -27.31
CA TYR A 503 11.33 -35.21 -27.79
C TYR A 503 11.95 -36.45 -27.13
N GLY A 504 11.13 -37.48 -26.91
CA GLY A 504 11.49 -38.74 -26.26
C GLY A 504 10.83 -38.89 -24.88
N ASP A 505 10.96 -40.10 -24.27
CA ASP A 505 10.24 -40.52 -23.07
C ASP A 505 11.13 -40.59 -21.80
N SER A 506 12.39 -40.10 -21.88
CA SER A 506 13.29 -40.16 -20.74
C SER A 506 12.92 -39.17 -19.64
N LYS A 507 12.87 -39.64 -18.39
CA LYS A 507 12.81 -38.75 -17.21
C LYS A 507 14.00 -37.81 -17.19
N ARG A 508 13.75 -36.51 -17.03
CA ARG A 508 14.78 -35.47 -17.00
C ARG A 508 14.69 -34.60 -15.77
N PRO A 509 15.83 -34.06 -15.30
CA PRO A 509 15.83 -33.04 -14.27
C PRO A 509 14.97 -31.83 -14.69
N LEU A 510 14.43 -31.11 -13.74
CA LEU A 510 13.55 -29.96 -13.98
C LEU A 510 14.29 -28.65 -13.72
N LEU A 511 14.22 -27.76 -14.70
CA LEU A 511 14.52 -26.34 -14.52
C LEU A 511 13.21 -25.58 -14.29
N MET A 512 13.01 -25.04 -13.08
CA MET A 512 11.93 -24.10 -12.78
C MET A 512 12.44 -22.70 -13.12
N TYR A 513 11.90 -22.09 -14.18
CA TYR A 513 12.28 -20.75 -14.63
C TYR A 513 11.20 -19.76 -14.23
N LEU A 514 11.58 -18.72 -13.46
CA LEU A 514 10.67 -17.70 -12.92
C LEU A 514 11.13 -16.30 -13.35
N ASP A 515 10.22 -15.55 -13.97
CA ASP A 515 10.42 -14.16 -14.38
C ASP A 515 9.15 -13.34 -14.14
N SER A 516 9.28 -12.05 -13.90
CA SER A 516 8.13 -11.14 -13.71
C SER A 516 7.25 -10.99 -14.95
N ASN A 517 7.80 -11.18 -16.14
CA ASN A 517 7.04 -11.21 -17.39
C ASN A 517 6.39 -12.58 -17.66
N GLY A 518 6.53 -13.52 -16.70
CA GLY A 518 6.04 -14.88 -16.83
C GLY A 518 6.76 -15.65 -17.95
N LYS A 519 6.03 -16.53 -18.61
CA LYS A 519 6.57 -17.41 -19.69
C LYS A 519 7.06 -16.66 -20.94
N ASN A 520 6.60 -15.42 -21.15
CA ASN A 520 6.89 -14.68 -22.36
C ASN A 520 8.37 -14.31 -22.50
N ASP A 521 9.05 -14.06 -21.38
CA ASP A 521 10.47 -13.73 -21.39
C ASP A 521 11.31 -14.86 -22.02
N LEU A 522 11.16 -16.07 -21.48
CA LEU A 522 11.92 -17.23 -21.98
C LEU A 522 11.51 -17.62 -23.41
N LEU A 523 10.22 -17.55 -23.74
CA LEU A 523 9.72 -17.93 -25.08
C LEU A 523 10.14 -16.96 -26.18
N SER A 524 10.61 -15.78 -25.83
CA SER A 524 11.12 -14.80 -26.81
C SER A 524 12.45 -15.21 -27.45
N ASP A 525 13.19 -16.14 -26.83
CA ASP A 525 14.50 -16.59 -27.33
C ASP A 525 14.64 -18.13 -27.29
N GLU A 526 14.32 -18.80 -28.43
CA GLU A 526 14.46 -20.25 -28.55
C GLU A 526 15.91 -20.74 -28.41
N SER A 527 16.92 -19.90 -28.59
CA SER A 527 18.31 -20.29 -28.43
C SER A 527 18.64 -20.63 -26.99
N ILE A 528 18.10 -19.87 -26.07
CA ILE A 528 18.22 -20.11 -24.60
C ILE A 528 17.52 -21.42 -24.23
N ILE A 529 16.32 -21.64 -24.76
CA ILE A 529 15.56 -22.88 -24.51
C ILE A 529 16.36 -24.10 -25.01
N ASN A 530 16.90 -24.03 -26.23
CA ASN A 530 17.72 -25.12 -26.79
C ASN A 530 18.95 -25.40 -25.94
N GLU A 531 19.65 -24.36 -25.45
CA GLU A 531 20.79 -24.52 -24.54
C GLU A 531 20.41 -25.29 -23.26
N TYR A 532 19.29 -24.95 -22.62
CA TYR A 532 18.85 -25.63 -21.40
C TYR A 532 18.43 -27.09 -21.65
N ILE A 533 17.81 -27.35 -22.81
CA ILE A 533 17.46 -28.70 -23.25
C ILE A 533 18.71 -29.55 -23.53
N GLU A 534 19.74 -28.99 -24.17
CA GLU A 534 21.01 -29.63 -24.41
C GLU A 534 21.76 -30.01 -23.13
N LYS A 535 21.57 -29.21 -22.06
CA LYS A 535 22.03 -29.52 -20.70
C LYS A 535 21.23 -30.65 -20.04
N GLY A 536 20.18 -31.13 -20.67
CA GLY A 536 19.39 -32.27 -20.22
C GLY A 536 18.13 -31.96 -19.46
N TYR A 537 17.72 -30.69 -19.32
CA TYR A 537 16.56 -30.29 -18.53
C TYR A 537 15.25 -30.37 -19.31
N SER A 538 14.16 -30.66 -18.60
CA SER A 538 12.82 -30.18 -18.93
C SER A 538 12.61 -28.83 -18.23
N ILE A 539 11.85 -27.89 -18.82
CA ILE A 539 11.73 -26.53 -18.31
C ILE A 539 10.28 -26.26 -17.94
N LEU A 540 10.03 -25.87 -16.69
CA LEU A 540 8.74 -25.42 -16.19
C LEU A 540 8.74 -23.90 -16.12
N VAL A 541 7.75 -23.26 -16.73
CA VAL A 541 7.58 -21.80 -16.68
C VAL A 541 6.14 -21.46 -16.32
N PRO A 542 5.86 -21.01 -15.08
CA PRO A 542 4.53 -20.59 -14.68
C PRO A 542 4.31 -19.10 -14.93
N ASP A 543 3.04 -18.71 -15.02
CA ASP A 543 2.58 -17.34 -14.76
C ASP A 543 1.95 -17.30 -13.37
N LEU A 544 2.62 -16.64 -12.44
CA LEU A 544 2.12 -16.48 -11.08
C LEU A 544 1.13 -15.31 -10.98
N SER A 545 0.36 -15.25 -9.90
CA SER A 545 -0.60 -14.17 -9.64
C SER A 545 0.03 -12.79 -9.84
N GLY A 546 -0.56 -11.98 -10.71
CA GLY A 546 -0.05 -10.66 -11.09
C GLY A 546 1.05 -10.65 -12.15
N CYS A 547 1.39 -11.80 -12.77
CA CYS A 547 2.41 -11.92 -13.80
C CYS A 547 1.88 -12.60 -15.07
N GLY A 548 2.48 -12.33 -16.22
CA GLY A 548 2.15 -12.95 -17.50
C GLY A 548 0.66 -12.87 -17.85
N GLU A 549 0.01 -14.00 -18.10
CA GLU A 549 -1.44 -14.04 -18.37
C GLU A 549 -2.32 -13.64 -17.17
N LEU A 550 -1.76 -13.62 -15.96
CA LEU A 550 -2.46 -13.17 -14.73
C LEU A 550 -2.11 -11.74 -14.34
N ALA A 551 -1.42 -10.99 -15.20
CA ALA A 551 -1.12 -9.59 -14.95
C ALA A 551 -2.40 -8.76 -14.84
N ASN A 552 -2.51 -7.96 -13.77
CA ASN A 552 -3.68 -7.12 -13.54
C ASN A 552 -3.60 -5.84 -14.38
N LEU A 553 -4.23 -5.86 -15.54
CA LEU A 553 -4.23 -4.75 -16.50
C LEU A 553 -5.39 -3.76 -16.29
N LEU A 554 -6.39 -4.07 -15.44
CA LEU A 554 -7.65 -3.33 -15.34
C LEU A 554 -7.79 -2.49 -14.07
N PHE A 555 -7.05 -2.81 -13.00
CA PHE A 555 -7.13 -2.09 -11.74
C PHE A 555 -5.86 -1.28 -11.48
N GLU A 556 -5.89 0.00 -11.80
CA GLU A 556 -4.79 0.93 -11.53
C GLU A 556 -4.94 1.57 -10.13
N GLY A 557 -6.16 2.02 -9.77
CA GLY A 557 -6.44 2.74 -8.53
C GLY A 557 -6.04 4.22 -8.60
N ASP A 558 -6.02 4.90 -7.45
CA ASP A 558 -5.63 6.32 -7.32
C ASP A 558 -4.11 6.51 -7.11
N SER A 559 -3.35 5.44 -7.05
CA SER A 559 -1.91 5.41 -6.81
C SER A 559 -1.20 4.39 -7.72
N TYR A 560 -1.31 4.59 -9.02
CA TYR A 560 -0.61 3.80 -10.03
C TYR A 560 0.71 4.49 -10.41
N LEU A 561 1.84 3.91 -9.99
CA LEU A 561 3.15 4.53 -10.14
C LEU A 561 4.13 3.62 -10.87
N LYS A 562 4.67 4.09 -11.99
CA LYS A 562 5.72 3.40 -12.76
C LYS A 562 5.36 1.94 -13.10
N GLY A 563 4.10 1.69 -13.48
CA GLY A 563 3.61 0.37 -13.87
C GLY A 563 3.14 -0.52 -12.73
N TYR A 564 3.09 -0.03 -11.48
CA TYR A 564 2.68 -0.79 -10.30
C TYR A 564 1.53 -0.11 -9.56
N SER A 565 0.49 -0.88 -9.21
CA SER A 565 -0.63 -0.42 -8.40
C SER A 565 -0.29 -0.54 -6.91
N TYR A 566 -0.09 0.60 -6.24
CA TYR A 566 0.07 0.63 -4.79
C TYR A 566 -1.23 0.27 -4.07
N ASN A 567 -2.39 0.49 -4.70
CA ASN A 567 -3.68 0.11 -4.17
C ASN A 567 -3.81 -1.41 -3.97
N ILE A 568 -3.25 -2.21 -4.89
CA ILE A 568 -3.17 -3.68 -4.73
C ILE A 568 -2.25 -4.05 -3.57
N LEU A 569 -1.09 -3.41 -3.45
CA LEU A 569 -0.16 -3.59 -2.31
C LEU A 569 -0.88 -3.30 -0.98
N PHE A 570 -1.61 -2.19 -0.90
CA PHE A 570 -2.36 -1.82 0.31
C PHE A 570 -3.50 -2.78 0.59
N GLY A 571 -4.20 -3.28 -0.43
CA GLY A 571 -5.22 -4.30 -0.27
C GLY A 571 -4.67 -5.60 0.32
N ALA A 572 -3.51 -6.05 -0.16
CA ALA A 572 -2.79 -7.18 0.39
C ALA A 572 -2.38 -6.93 1.85
N ASN A 573 -1.77 -5.76 2.15
CA ASN A 573 -1.40 -5.37 3.50
C ASN A 573 -2.60 -5.37 4.47
N LEU A 574 -3.74 -4.77 4.08
CA LEU A 574 -4.95 -4.74 4.91
C LEU A 574 -5.41 -6.13 5.32
N SER A 575 -5.36 -7.10 4.39
CA SER A 575 -5.72 -8.50 4.64
C SER A 575 -4.61 -9.32 5.34
N GLY A 576 -3.48 -8.69 5.69
CA GLY A 576 -2.32 -9.35 6.28
C GLY A 576 -1.66 -10.34 5.33
N SER A 577 -1.58 -9.99 4.07
CA SER A 577 -0.90 -10.72 3.00
C SER A 577 0.14 -9.83 2.32
N SER A 578 0.88 -10.41 1.40
CA SER A 578 1.72 -9.72 0.43
C SER A 578 1.59 -10.38 -0.94
N ILE A 579 1.92 -9.66 -1.99
CA ILE A 579 1.95 -10.22 -3.33
C ILE A 579 2.97 -11.36 -3.41
N ALA A 580 4.13 -11.17 -2.77
CA ALA A 580 5.14 -12.23 -2.66
C ALA A 580 4.59 -13.50 -1.99
N GLY A 581 3.79 -13.39 -0.94
CA GLY A 581 3.19 -14.53 -0.25
C GLY A 581 2.14 -15.25 -1.09
N ILE A 582 1.33 -14.52 -1.85
CA ILE A 582 0.34 -15.09 -2.79
C ILE A 582 1.08 -15.86 -3.89
N GLN A 583 2.11 -15.27 -4.50
CA GLN A 583 2.93 -15.92 -5.52
C GLN A 583 3.70 -17.14 -4.96
N SER A 584 4.14 -17.08 -3.71
CA SER A 584 4.75 -18.23 -3.02
C SER A 584 3.76 -19.38 -2.86
N SER A 585 2.49 -19.07 -2.59
CA SER A 585 1.41 -20.07 -2.48
C SER A 585 1.09 -20.69 -3.85
N ASP A 586 1.12 -19.91 -4.93
CA ASP A 586 1.02 -20.42 -6.29
C ASP A 586 2.16 -21.41 -6.61
N LEU A 587 3.40 -21.05 -6.26
CA LEU A 587 4.57 -21.93 -6.43
C LEU A 587 4.43 -23.24 -5.66
N ASN A 588 3.83 -23.20 -4.46
CA ASN A 588 3.58 -24.38 -3.65
C ASN A 588 2.62 -25.37 -4.36
N MET A 589 1.54 -24.86 -4.98
CA MET A 589 0.62 -25.68 -5.77
C MET A 589 1.28 -26.25 -7.03
N ILE A 590 2.08 -25.45 -7.73
CA ILE A 590 2.84 -25.88 -8.90
C ILE A 590 3.83 -26.98 -8.52
N TYR A 591 4.57 -26.79 -7.42
CA TYR A 591 5.53 -27.76 -6.93
C TYR A 591 4.85 -29.10 -6.61
N ASP A 592 3.72 -29.10 -5.92
CA ASP A 592 2.95 -30.31 -5.63
C ASP A 592 2.44 -31.00 -6.92
N CYS A 593 1.96 -30.21 -7.88
CA CYS A 593 1.56 -30.74 -9.20
C CYS A 593 2.72 -31.46 -9.91
N ILE A 594 3.92 -30.89 -9.87
CA ILE A 594 5.10 -31.46 -10.51
C ILE A 594 5.59 -32.71 -9.78
N GLN A 595 5.52 -32.74 -8.45
CA GLN A 595 5.90 -33.92 -7.64
C GLN A 595 5.08 -35.17 -7.98
N GLN A 596 3.87 -35.01 -8.52
CA GLN A 596 2.99 -36.11 -8.91
C GLN A 596 3.23 -36.62 -10.33
N ARG A 597 4.21 -36.06 -11.07
CA ARG A 597 4.49 -36.43 -12.47
C ARG A 597 5.51 -37.55 -12.57
N ASP A 598 5.23 -38.54 -13.43
CA ASP A 598 6.11 -39.67 -13.69
C ASP A 598 7.17 -39.39 -14.77
N ASP A 599 6.97 -38.35 -15.58
CA ASP A 599 7.85 -37.98 -16.69
C ASP A 599 8.94 -36.95 -16.33
N ILE A 600 8.97 -36.49 -15.06
CA ILE A 600 9.93 -35.51 -14.51
C ILE A 600 10.75 -36.18 -13.40
N ASP A 601 12.05 -35.93 -13.34
CA ASP A 601 12.90 -36.28 -12.19
C ASP A 601 12.76 -35.22 -11.09
N CYS A 602 11.74 -35.36 -10.26
CA CYS A 602 11.41 -34.45 -9.18
C CYS A 602 12.45 -34.41 -8.03
N ARG A 603 13.45 -35.31 -8.04
CA ARG A 603 14.56 -35.28 -7.07
C ARG A 603 15.69 -34.35 -7.51
N ASN A 604 15.63 -33.89 -8.73
CA ASN A 604 16.67 -33.06 -9.34
C ASN A 604 16.05 -31.79 -9.93
N ILE A 605 15.64 -30.87 -9.03
CA ILE A 605 15.04 -29.59 -9.38
C ILE A 605 16.07 -28.49 -9.18
N THR A 606 16.31 -27.73 -10.26
CA THR A 606 17.05 -26.46 -10.26
C THR A 606 16.05 -25.32 -10.45
N ALA A 607 16.12 -24.29 -9.62
CA ALA A 607 15.35 -23.06 -9.80
C ALA A 607 16.26 -21.96 -10.38
N MET A 608 15.81 -21.29 -11.42
CA MET A 608 16.42 -20.09 -11.98
C MET A 608 15.39 -18.96 -11.92
N VAL A 609 15.69 -17.93 -11.14
CA VAL A 609 14.71 -16.91 -10.75
C VAL A 609 15.26 -15.52 -11.02
N ASN A 610 14.49 -14.71 -11.75
CA ASN A 610 14.90 -13.38 -12.18
C ASN A 610 14.17 -12.26 -11.42
N GLY A 611 14.92 -11.20 -11.09
CA GLY A 611 14.41 -9.91 -10.60
C GLY A 611 13.58 -10.01 -9.32
N GLU A 612 12.42 -9.36 -9.32
CA GLU A 612 11.50 -9.30 -8.19
C GLU A 612 10.89 -10.67 -7.82
N MET A 613 10.86 -11.64 -8.74
CA MET A 613 10.40 -12.99 -8.43
C MET A 613 11.28 -13.70 -7.39
N CYS A 614 12.53 -13.25 -7.20
CA CYS A 614 13.41 -13.78 -6.17
C CYS A 614 12.80 -13.67 -4.77
N SER A 615 12.12 -12.57 -4.46
CA SER A 615 11.43 -12.40 -3.17
C SER A 615 10.35 -13.46 -2.96
N SER A 616 9.47 -13.66 -3.94
CA SER A 616 8.39 -14.66 -3.87
C SER A 616 8.94 -16.08 -3.80
N TYR A 617 9.93 -16.38 -4.62
CA TYR A 617 10.59 -17.68 -4.62
C TYR A 617 11.25 -18.00 -3.27
N LEU A 618 11.96 -17.03 -2.67
CA LEU A 618 12.64 -17.27 -1.38
C LEU A 618 11.65 -17.64 -0.28
N HIS A 619 10.49 -16.98 -0.20
CA HIS A 619 9.45 -17.31 0.79
C HIS A 619 8.85 -18.70 0.58
N PHE A 620 8.83 -19.21 -0.64
CA PHE A 620 8.46 -20.59 -0.95
C PHE A 620 9.62 -21.56 -0.61
N ALA A 621 10.82 -21.31 -1.11
CA ALA A 621 11.94 -22.25 -1.13
C ALA A 621 12.49 -22.59 0.27
N ILE A 622 12.41 -21.65 1.24
CA ILE A 622 12.87 -21.90 2.62
C ILE A 622 12.13 -23.04 3.33
N GLY A 623 10.95 -23.41 2.84
CA GLY A 623 10.13 -24.52 3.31
C GLY A 623 10.33 -25.84 2.55
N GLU A 624 11.02 -25.82 1.38
CA GLU A 624 11.10 -26.93 0.44
C GLU A 624 12.53 -27.50 0.34
N PRO A 625 12.86 -28.56 1.10
CA PRO A 625 14.22 -29.12 1.17
C PRO A 625 14.69 -29.83 -0.09
N ASP A 626 13.78 -30.17 -1.02
CA ASP A 626 14.10 -30.97 -2.20
C ASP A 626 14.63 -30.17 -3.40
N ILE A 627 14.63 -28.83 -3.33
CA ILE A 627 15.28 -28.00 -4.34
C ILE A 627 16.79 -28.01 -4.11
N LYS A 628 17.54 -28.60 -5.04
CA LYS A 628 18.98 -28.87 -4.87
C LYS A 628 19.86 -27.68 -5.23
N LYS A 629 19.39 -26.86 -6.17
CA LYS A 629 20.15 -25.74 -6.73
C LYS A 629 19.23 -24.56 -6.98
N THR A 630 19.67 -23.38 -6.58
CA THR A 630 18.98 -22.11 -6.80
C THR A 630 19.92 -21.12 -7.46
N ILE A 631 19.48 -20.51 -8.54
CA ILE A 631 20.18 -19.45 -9.28
C ILE A 631 19.30 -18.20 -9.21
N LEU A 632 19.73 -17.19 -8.46
CA LEU A 632 19.06 -15.91 -8.36
C LEU A 632 19.76 -14.90 -9.29
N ILE A 633 19.01 -14.30 -10.20
CA ILE A 633 19.50 -13.34 -11.19
C ILE A 633 18.92 -11.97 -10.87
N ASN A 634 19.75 -10.96 -10.71
CA ASN A 634 19.37 -9.61 -10.33
C ASN A 634 18.45 -9.55 -9.07
N PRO A 635 18.68 -10.38 -8.02
CA PRO A 635 17.85 -10.28 -6.82
C PRO A 635 18.05 -8.92 -6.14
N LEU A 636 16.99 -8.39 -5.55
CA LEU A 636 17.12 -7.25 -4.63
C LEU A 636 17.96 -7.66 -3.43
N VAL A 637 19.00 -6.88 -3.12
CA VAL A 637 19.96 -7.22 -2.06
C VAL A 637 19.36 -7.30 -0.66
N SER A 638 18.34 -6.50 -0.34
CA SER A 638 17.62 -6.53 0.94
C SER A 638 16.39 -5.63 0.92
N TYR A 639 15.39 -5.93 1.75
CA TYR A 639 14.28 -5.01 2.02
C TYR A 639 14.73 -3.73 2.73
N GLU A 640 15.74 -3.83 3.61
CA GLU A 640 16.33 -2.66 4.25
C GLU A 640 16.85 -1.66 3.20
N ASN A 641 17.38 -2.14 2.07
CA ASN A 641 17.85 -1.27 1.01
C ASN A 641 16.74 -0.42 0.38
N ILE A 642 15.49 -0.91 0.32
CA ILE A 642 14.32 -0.09 -0.09
C ILE A 642 14.16 1.10 0.84
N VAL A 643 14.14 0.85 2.14
CA VAL A 643 13.94 1.88 3.18
C VAL A 643 15.07 2.89 3.21
N ARG A 644 16.32 2.46 2.91
CA ARG A 644 17.52 3.29 2.86
C ARG A 644 17.69 4.05 1.53
N THR A 645 16.78 3.88 0.58
CA THR A 645 16.87 4.49 -0.75
C THR A 645 15.68 5.43 -0.99
N ARG A 646 15.93 6.75 -1.07
CA ARG A 646 14.89 7.76 -1.29
C ARG A 646 14.12 7.52 -2.59
N ASP A 647 14.85 7.29 -3.69
CA ASP A 647 14.30 7.09 -5.04
C ASP A 647 14.32 5.61 -5.41
N TYR A 648 13.61 4.78 -4.63
CA TYR A 648 13.53 3.36 -4.89
C TYR A 648 12.66 3.06 -6.13
N ASN A 649 12.89 1.89 -6.74
CA ASN A 649 12.07 1.41 -7.85
C ASN A 649 10.82 0.71 -7.29
N SER A 650 9.63 1.12 -7.76
CA SER A 650 8.33 0.62 -7.30
C SER A 650 8.17 -0.90 -7.40
N ARG A 651 8.84 -1.57 -8.34
CA ARG A 651 8.79 -3.04 -8.47
C ARG A 651 9.24 -3.77 -7.21
N TYR A 652 10.20 -3.22 -6.46
CA TYR A 652 10.73 -3.91 -5.28
C TYR A 652 9.82 -3.78 -4.06
N ILE A 653 9.16 -2.62 -3.87
CA ILE A 653 8.20 -2.46 -2.79
C ILE A 653 6.92 -3.26 -3.07
N TRP A 654 6.56 -3.46 -4.35
CA TRP A 654 5.37 -4.19 -4.74
C TRP A 654 5.42 -5.67 -4.32
N THR A 655 6.61 -6.28 -4.32
CA THR A 655 6.84 -7.65 -3.83
C THR A 655 7.41 -7.73 -2.41
N ALA A 656 7.48 -6.60 -1.70
CA ALA A 656 7.95 -6.57 -0.32
C ALA A 656 6.91 -7.14 0.66
N VAL A 657 7.40 -7.70 1.77
CA VAL A 657 6.55 -8.29 2.80
C VAL A 657 6.37 -7.32 3.97
N PRO A 658 5.13 -6.85 4.24
CA PRO A 658 4.86 -5.96 5.35
C PRO A 658 5.31 -6.56 6.70
N GLY A 659 6.05 -5.76 7.50
CA GLY A 659 6.56 -6.17 8.81
C GLY A 659 7.83 -7.03 8.78
N ALA A 660 8.35 -7.37 7.61
CA ALA A 660 9.51 -8.26 7.48
C ALA A 660 10.71 -7.78 8.30
N LEU A 661 11.05 -6.49 8.20
CA LEU A 661 12.23 -5.93 8.85
C LEU A 661 12.22 -6.01 10.39
N GLN A 662 11.10 -6.31 11.01
CA GLN A 662 11.03 -6.60 12.44
C GLN A 662 11.68 -7.96 12.81
N TYR A 663 11.74 -8.89 11.87
CA TYR A 663 12.13 -10.29 12.14
C TYR A 663 13.21 -10.82 11.22
N TYR A 664 13.20 -10.46 9.94
CA TYR A 664 14.12 -10.96 8.92
C TYR A 664 14.30 -9.97 7.78
N ASP A 665 15.23 -10.29 6.88
CA ASP A 665 15.43 -9.64 5.60
C ASP A 665 15.78 -10.68 4.54
N LEU A 666 15.88 -10.34 3.25
CA LEU A 666 16.16 -11.29 2.17
C LEU A 666 17.44 -12.11 2.39
N PRO A 667 18.58 -11.54 2.83
CA PRO A 667 19.78 -12.33 3.13
C PRO A 667 19.58 -13.43 4.19
N TYR A 668 18.61 -13.25 5.10
CA TYR A 668 18.27 -14.31 6.05
C TYR A 668 17.62 -15.50 5.32
N LEU A 669 16.68 -15.22 4.40
CA LEU A 669 16.00 -16.28 3.63
C LEU A 669 16.98 -17.00 2.70
N GLU A 670 17.85 -16.26 2.02
CA GLU A 670 18.93 -16.82 1.18
C GLU A 670 19.86 -17.73 1.99
N SER A 671 20.24 -17.33 3.20
CA SER A 671 21.09 -18.14 4.09
C SER A 671 20.40 -19.44 4.54
N LEU A 672 19.06 -19.42 4.65
CA LEU A 672 18.27 -20.59 5.02
C LEU A 672 18.13 -21.63 3.90
N LEU A 673 18.56 -21.35 2.66
CA LEU A 673 18.61 -22.36 1.61
C LEU A 673 19.72 -23.39 1.81
N THR A 674 20.72 -23.10 2.67
CA THR A 674 21.79 -24.07 2.99
C THR A 674 21.22 -25.39 3.51
N PRO A 675 21.75 -26.57 3.10
CA PRO A 675 22.97 -26.83 2.33
C PRO A 675 22.77 -26.95 0.81
N ALA A 676 21.63 -26.50 0.24
CA ALA A 676 21.46 -26.48 -1.21
C ALA A 676 22.47 -25.54 -1.91
N GLU A 677 22.74 -25.78 -3.16
CA GLU A 677 23.60 -24.88 -3.95
C GLU A 677 22.88 -23.57 -4.23
N LEU A 678 23.55 -22.45 -3.99
CA LEU A 678 23.04 -21.09 -4.19
C LEU A 678 24.02 -20.27 -5.04
N ILE A 679 23.56 -19.83 -6.18
CA ILE A 679 24.30 -18.94 -7.07
C ILE A 679 23.53 -17.62 -7.15
N ILE A 680 24.19 -16.51 -6.84
CA ILE A 680 23.63 -15.16 -6.90
C ILE A 680 24.37 -14.36 -7.96
N ILE A 681 23.65 -13.93 -9.00
CA ILE A 681 24.21 -13.25 -10.16
C ILE A 681 23.69 -11.82 -10.20
N ASP A 682 24.60 -10.84 -10.28
CA ASP A 682 24.31 -9.42 -10.45
C ASP A 682 23.25 -8.88 -9.48
N PRO A 683 23.37 -9.08 -8.16
CA PRO A 683 22.41 -8.55 -7.22
C PRO A 683 22.32 -7.02 -7.33
N VAL A 684 21.12 -6.47 -7.13
CA VAL A 684 20.81 -5.07 -7.36
C VAL A 684 20.42 -4.34 -6.08
N ASN A 685 20.68 -3.04 -6.07
CA ASN A 685 20.15 -2.15 -5.03
C ASN A 685 18.67 -1.76 -5.34
N ALA A 686 18.03 -1.03 -4.44
CA ALA A 686 16.64 -0.62 -4.60
C ALA A 686 16.38 0.35 -5.76
N LYS A 687 17.41 0.89 -6.42
CA LYS A 687 17.27 1.63 -7.69
C LYS A 687 17.30 0.70 -8.91
N GLY A 688 17.70 -0.56 -8.74
CA GLY A 688 17.92 -1.52 -9.82
C GLY A 688 19.34 -1.49 -10.38
N GLU A 689 20.28 -0.90 -9.68
CA GLU A 689 21.70 -0.84 -10.08
C GLU A 689 22.44 -2.07 -9.55
N VAL A 690 23.19 -2.75 -10.41
CA VAL A 690 24.01 -3.90 -10.02
C VAL A 690 25.10 -3.50 -9.04
N LEU A 691 25.26 -4.27 -7.97
CA LEU A 691 26.25 -4.02 -6.93
C LEU A 691 27.69 -4.26 -7.44
N GLU A 692 28.62 -3.45 -6.95
CA GLU A 692 30.04 -3.72 -7.11
C GLU A 692 30.51 -4.86 -6.20
N THR A 693 31.56 -5.57 -6.56
CA THR A 693 32.09 -6.74 -5.80
C THR A 693 32.29 -6.41 -4.31
N ALA A 694 32.87 -5.26 -3.98
CA ALA A 694 33.09 -4.87 -2.60
C ALA A 694 31.78 -4.65 -1.81
N GLN A 695 30.73 -4.16 -2.48
CA GLN A 695 29.39 -4.01 -1.88
C GLN A 695 28.73 -5.38 -1.67
N MET A 696 28.88 -6.31 -2.62
CA MET A 696 28.41 -7.68 -2.49
C MET A 696 29.04 -8.38 -1.29
N ASP A 697 30.37 -8.26 -1.11
CA ASP A 697 31.09 -8.89 -0.01
C ASP A 697 30.55 -8.47 1.36
N VAL A 698 30.23 -7.19 1.51
CA VAL A 698 29.65 -6.66 2.75
C VAL A 698 28.21 -7.13 2.94
N ARG A 699 27.38 -7.01 1.90
CA ARG A 699 25.93 -7.28 1.99
C ARG A 699 25.60 -8.77 2.16
N TYR A 700 26.42 -9.65 1.59
CA TYR A 700 26.26 -11.10 1.69
C TYR A 700 27.11 -11.76 2.76
N SER A 701 27.75 -10.99 3.66
CA SER A 701 28.57 -11.54 4.75
C SER A 701 27.80 -12.54 5.61
N LEU A 702 26.55 -12.24 5.98
CA LEU A 702 25.67 -13.15 6.72
C LEU A 702 25.49 -14.47 5.97
N VAL A 703 25.20 -14.42 4.68
CA VAL A 703 24.95 -15.64 3.86
C VAL A 703 26.23 -16.48 3.80
N LYS A 704 27.38 -15.86 3.55
CA LYS A 704 28.70 -16.54 3.55
C LYS A 704 28.98 -17.24 4.86
N GLU A 705 28.86 -16.54 5.98
CA GLU A 705 29.15 -17.10 7.31
C GLU A 705 28.20 -18.22 7.71
N VAL A 706 26.90 -18.16 7.26
CA VAL A 706 25.95 -19.27 7.50
C VAL A 706 26.32 -20.50 6.67
N TYR A 707 26.72 -20.31 5.39
CA TYR A 707 27.18 -21.42 4.54
C TYR A 707 28.48 -22.07 5.07
N GLU A 708 29.46 -21.28 5.49
CA GLU A 708 30.67 -21.76 6.16
C GLU A 708 30.35 -22.57 7.41
N ARG A 709 29.46 -22.07 8.25
CA ARG A 709 29.04 -22.71 9.49
C ARG A 709 28.42 -24.10 9.26
N ASN A 710 27.70 -24.24 8.14
CA ASN A 710 27.10 -25.50 7.72
C ASN A 710 28.04 -26.36 6.86
N LYS A 711 29.34 -25.99 6.70
CA LYS A 711 30.33 -26.67 5.87
C LYS A 711 29.91 -26.79 4.40
N ALA A 712 29.19 -25.78 3.91
CA ALA A 712 28.63 -25.70 2.57
C ALA A 712 29.18 -24.50 1.77
N GLU A 713 30.28 -23.89 2.19
CA GLU A 713 30.89 -22.73 1.53
C GLU A 713 31.13 -22.96 0.04
N HIS A 714 31.50 -24.17 -0.36
CA HIS A 714 31.71 -24.57 -1.75
C HIS A 714 30.44 -24.62 -2.60
N ARG A 715 29.25 -24.45 -1.97
CA ARG A 715 27.92 -24.43 -2.60
C ARG A 715 27.34 -23.03 -2.72
N LEU A 716 28.09 -22.01 -2.33
CA LEU A 716 27.68 -20.61 -2.48
C LEU A 716 28.59 -19.94 -3.50
N GLU A 717 28.00 -19.37 -4.55
CA GLU A 717 28.71 -18.57 -5.53
C GLU A 717 28.05 -17.19 -5.69
N LEU A 718 28.87 -16.13 -5.60
CA LEU A 718 28.44 -14.73 -5.81
C LEU A 718 29.14 -14.19 -7.05
N ILE A 719 28.37 -13.76 -8.05
CA ILE A 719 28.90 -13.38 -9.37
C ILE A 719 28.44 -11.97 -9.69
N THR A 720 29.38 -11.15 -10.22
CA THR A 720 29.03 -9.90 -10.92
C THR A 720 29.60 -9.93 -12.33
N THR A 721 28.74 -9.61 -13.31
CA THR A 721 29.13 -9.54 -14.72
C THR A 721 29.51 -8.11 -15.13
N LYS A 722 29.33 -7.10 -14.26
CA LYS A 722 29.54 -5.68 -14.53
C LYS A 722 30.92 -5.35 -15.12
N ASN A 723 31.93 -6.15 -14.79
CA ASN A 723 33.31 -5.98 -15.23
C ASN A 723 33.74 -7.01 -16.31
N LYS A 724 32.83 -7.86 -16.81
CA LYS A 724 33.15 -8.87 -17.82
C LYS A 724 32.68 -8.41 -19.21
N GLN A 725 33.60 -8.41 -20.20
CA GLN A 725 33.34 -7.93 -21.57
C GLN A 725 32.44 -8.83 -22.41
N ALA A 726 32.01 -9.99 -21.94
CA ALA A 726 31.12 -10.92 -22.66
C ALA A 726 29.93 -11.29 -21.78
N LYS A 727 28.71 -11.15 -22.29
CA LYS A 727 27.53 -11.82 -21.72
C LYS A 727 27.81 -13.35 -21.78
N GLN A 728 28.16 -13.90 -20.64
CA GLN A 728 28.24 -15.37 -20.51
C GLN A 728 26.82 -15.91 -20.50
N SER A 729 26.58 -17.02 -21.18
CA SER A 729 25.27 -17.68 -21.18
C SER A 729 24.94 -18.14 -19.76
N LEU A 730 23.69 -17.92 -19.31
CA LEU A 730 23.19 -18.40 -18.03
C LEU A 730 23.20 -19.94 -17.93
N GLY A 731 23.17 -20.64 -19.06
CA GLY A 731 23.26 -22.09 -19.11
C GLY A 731 24.55 -22.66 -18.53
N GLN A 732 25.64 -21.90 -18.48
CA GLN A 732 26.90 -22.39 -17.85
C GLN A 732 26.73 -22.70 -16.35
N TYR A 733 25.72 -22.12 -15.71
CA TYR A 733 25.43 -22.32 -14.29
C TYR A 733 24.46 -23.48 -14.02
N LEU A 734 23.91 -24.10 -15.07
CA LEU A 734 23.12 -25.33 -14.98
C LEU A 734 24.06 -26.55 -15.01
#